data_3b243eca188600439f3829fc6073202d
#
_entry.id   3b243eca188600439f3829fc6073202d
#
_cell.length_a   1.000
_cell.length_b   1.000
_cell.length_c   1.000
_cell.angle_alpha   90.00
_cell.angle_beta   90.00
_cell.angle_gamma   90.00
#
_symmetry.space_group_name_H-M   'P 1'
#
loop_
_entity.id
_entity.type
_entity.pdbx_description
1 polymer ?
#
loop_
_entity_poly.entity_id
_entity_poly.type
_entity_poly.pdbx_seq_one_letter_code
_entity_poly.pdbx_strand_id
1 'polypeptide(L)'
;MIANKITLLTELLGFDRRQFIIPIYQRKYKWTSEQCNRLIDDIIKAGEKQKEHFTGTVVYQEPPSGSFKKAYLVDGQQRVTTTLLMVKALNIISSEKKDENPDYKYVYDSTLGALFADKNDPRKGMKLLPSKNDEKTFNAIMTAKSFDEVQSNPLIKKGEDDFLFNNFKTIYNRFTKLNTSGQVLRDVIFEGMLLLTIVEMSLGAEDDPQAIFESINSLGLKLSNADLIRNYLLMSNEKQKELYEDYWEVIQDTFIKENNMESFVFNYLMMKKSYAINNEDIYKEYVQYANDLFKGTDIDKEKMLIDLYNVAKIYQPFIRNTASYSANTNMLMQELRDMGQTTAYPFLMKAFLDKECGVITEDVLDQVINLIIVYLVRRTICGVPTHSLRGFMLNLYNRVFKVETNKTRYFESIYAFLSQLETNDRLRRIDEVSEALKTAEIYKNVKFATYLLYKIENGRYPKVYSEFTLANSVSVEHIMPQTLTDEWVVMLGNEAEDIHKTYLNTLGNLSLSSRSKNSIMSNESFITKRDILNTSGSKFIELNKDIKPDQTVFTKKEIENREERLSEIVCSKYDLGSVNVAGIKFEDSVEVICSTDYEEVFNSTVPIAYKIFDKEIPVDSFSKIIVGVAKILLEKYPEKMREIAANMYNPWNGGERDCIHYTIDENDKDQLIGEDIRVHTNYNANSSVQFTTLLMEQFGIDASQLIIYLKKESVKSDNILPKKKRVAIVRQALALLANENKIIYEPTNMPKSDDWIKFQTKELNDMFPYSDVTKWDGEQFNSISYFEYHLSSNTIMLTYKVMKKTSDKAELMKQYKEELKLSDEAVGNYWHLKQYKVDYKAVCESLDKVNAMKNQIDSILVNIKIDLEKIAERLV
;
A
#
# COMPACT_ATOMS: atom_id res chain seq x y z
N MET A 1 10.08 40.51 -6.24
CA MET A 1 10.70 39.63 -7.25
C MET A 1 10.90 40.35 -8.56
N ILE A 2 12.12 40.30 -9.16
CA ILE A 2 12.44 40.82 -10.46
C ILE A 2 12.87 39.66 -11.35
N ALA A 3 12.30 39.56 -12.56
CA ALA A 3 12.60 38.48 -13.51
C ALA A 3 13.09 39.10 -14.84
N ASN A 4 14.28 38.68 -15.28
CA ASN A 4 14.90 39.17 -16.53
C ASN A 4 15.42 38.00 -17.35
N LYS A 5 15.35 38.10 -18.69
CA LYS A 5 16.10 37.20 -19.57
C LYS A 5 17.51 37.74 -19.72
N ILE A 6 18.50 36.93 -19.34
CA ILE A 6 19.93 37.28 -19.40
C ILE A 6 20.77 36.11 -19.93
N THR A 7 22.00 36.35 -20.28
CA THR A 7 22.95 35.28 -20.61
C THR A 7 23.52 34.65 -19.33
N LEU A 8 23.69 33.34 -19.36
CA LEU A 8 24.12 32.58 -18.20
C LEU A 8 25.60 32.88 -17.85
N LEU A 9 26.47 32.84 -18.83
CA LEU A 9 27.90 32.96 -18.57
C LEU A 9 28.38 34.42 -18.42
N THR A 10 27.97 35.34 -19.28
CA THR A 10 28.45 36.73 -19.28
C THR A 10 27.75 37.63 -18.29
N GLU A 11 26.44 37.52 -18.17
CA GLU A 11 25.65 38.40 -17.29
C GLU A 11 25.47 37.81 -15.90
N LEU A 12 25.07 36.54 -15.76
CA LEU A 12 24.90 35.95 -14.42
C LEU A 12 26.23 35.63 -13.74
N LEU A 13 27.07 34.80 -14.37
CA LEU A 13 28.33 34.32 -13.79
C LEU A 13 29.49 35.31 -14.00
N GLY A 14 29.45 36.09 -15.06
CA GLY A 14 30.43 37.15 -15.36
C GLY A 14 30.29 38.40 -14.49
N PHE A 15 29.18 38.58 -13.77
CA PHE A 15 28.96 39.72 -12.89
C PHE A 15 30.02 39.76 -11.76
N ASP A 16 30.81 40.83 -11.76
CA ASP A 16 31.87 41.02 -10.76
C ASP A 16 31.30 41.21 -9.35
N ARG A 17 32.08 40.80 -8.34
CA ARG A 17 31.75 40.92 -6.90
C ARG A 17 30.46 40.24 -6.49
N ARG A 18 30.03 39.18 -7.22
CA ARG A 18 28.94 38.31 -6.82
C ARG A 18 29.47 36.89 -6.61
N GLN A 19 29.15 36.31 -5.48
CA GLN A 19 29.42 34.92 -5.15
C GLN A 19 28.10 34.17 -4.95
N PHE A 20 27.91 33.09 -5.71
CA PHE A 20 26.78 32.19 -5.51
C PHE A 20 27.06 31.22 -4.39
N ILE A 21 26.05 30.96 -3.58
CA ILE A 21 26.13 30.02 -2.45
C ILE A 21 25.00 29.03 -2.61
N ILE A 22 25.31 27.74 -2.63
CA ILE A 22 24.30 26.68 -2.51
C ILE A 22 24.05 26.49 -1.01
N PRO A 23 22.85 26.85 -0.51
CA PRO A 23 22.55 26.73 0.91
C PRO A 23 22.66 25.27 1.39
N ILE A 24 22.93 25.09 2.69
CA ILE A 24 23.19 23.78 3.30
C ILE A 24 21.99 22.82 3.19
N TYR A 25 20.78 23.34 3.12
CA TYR A 25 19.57 22.57 2.94
C TYR A 25 19.30 22.13 1.49
N GLN A 26 20.09 22.59 0.51
CA GLN A 26 19.96 22.14 -0.88
C GLN A 26 20.57 20.73 -1.06
N ARG A 27 20.01 19.95 -2.00
CA ARG A 27 20.56 18.64 -2.33
C ARG A 27 21.95 18.72 -2.94
N LYS A 28 22.74 17.66 -2.74
CA LYS A 28 24.02 17.49 -3.46
C LYS A 28 23.79 17.48 -4.98
N TYR A 29 24.87 17.69 -5.72
CA TYR A 29 24.84 17.60 -7.18
C TYR A 29 24.40 16.20 -7.65
N LYS A 30 23.40 16.15 -8.56
CA LYS A 30 22.75 14.88 -8.98
C LYS A 30 22.55 14.75 -10.49
N TRP A 31 22.94 15.72 -11.29
CA TRP A 31 22.89 15.54 -12.74
C TRP A 31 23.76 14.36 -13.16
N THR A 32 23.23 13.50 -14.01
CA THR A 32 23.95 12.38 -14.61
C THR A 32 24.67 12.83 -15.90
N SER A 33 25.46 11.94 -16.48
CA SER A 33 26.11 12.19 -17.78
C SER A 33 25.10 12.48 -18.90
N GLU A 34 23.85 12.03 -18.79
CA GLU A 34 22.80 12.30 -19.79
C GLU A 34 22.44 13.79 -19.83
N GLN A 35 22.13 14.41 -18.67
CA GLN A 35 21.83 15.85 -18.62
C GLN A 35 23.02 16.70 -19.04
N CYS A 36 24.24 16.31 -18.64
CA CYS A 36 25.46 16.98 -19.08
C CYS A 36 25.67 16.91 -20.60
N ASN A 37 25.50 15.72 -21.17
CA ASN A 37 25.62 15.53 -22.62
C ASN A 37 24.59 16.35 -23.40
N ARG A 38 23.36 16.41 -22.90
CA ARG A 38 22.28 17.21 -23.48
C ARG A 38 22.66 18.71 -23.50
N LEU A 39 23.17 19.23 -22.38
CA LEU A 39 23.59 20.62 -22.33
C LEU A 39 24.79 20.89 -23.26
N ILE A 40 25.75 19.94 -23.41
CA ILE A 40 26.86 20.06 -24.39
C ILE A 40 26.33 20.10 -25.83
N ASP A 41 25.35 19.24 -26.16
CA ASP A 41 24.72 19.24 -27.49
C ASP A 41 24.01 20.57 -27.79
N ASP A 42 23.35 21.15 -26.77
CA ASP A 42 22.69 22.45 -26.90
C ASP A 42 23.70 23.58 -27.10
N ILE A 43 24.88 23.55 -26.41
CA ILE A 43 26.00 24.48 -26.59
C ILE A 43 26.55 24.40 -28.03
N ILE A 44 26.81 23.19 -28.51
CA ILE A 44 27.36 22.98 -29.88
C ILE A 44 26.37 23.56 -30.92
N LYS A 45 25.09 23.24 -30.80
CA LYS A 45 24.04 23.75 -31.70
C LYS A 45 23.92 25.26 -31.64
N ALA A 46 24.07 25.89 -30.45
CA ALA A 46 24.04 27.33 -30.29
C ALA A 46 25.25 27.98 -30.99
N GLY A 47 26.46 27.43 -30.80
CA GLY A 47 27.69 27.92 -31.41
C GLY A 47 27.72 27.75 -32.94
N GLU A 48 27.33 26.57 -33.46
CA GLU A 48 27.24 26.31 -34.90
C GLU A 48 26.23 27.21 -35.62
N LYS A 49 25.07 27.47 -34.96
CA LYS A 49 23.98 28.27 -35.55
C LYS A 49 24.07 29.75 -35.21
N GLN A 50 24.99 30.16 -34.35
CA GLN A 50 25.13 31.54 -33.82
C GLN A 50 23.77 32.06 -33.31
N LYS A 51 23.03 31.23 -32.54
CA LYS A 51 21.70 31.53 -32.04
C LYS A 51 21.57 31.24 -30.56
N GLU A 52 20.92 32.15 -29.83
CA GLU A 52 20.63 31.97 -28.42
C GLU A 52 19.83 30.65 -28.14
N HIS A 53 20.19 30.01 -27.05
CA HIS A 53 19.53 28.83 -26.56
C HIS A 53 19.08 29.03 -25.10
N PHE A 54 17.80 28.90 -24.87
CA PHE A 54 17.21 29.03 -23.52
C PHE A 54 17.38 27.74 -22.71
N THR A 55 18.01 27.85 -21.53
CA THR A 55 18.35 26.70 -20.68
C THR A 55 17.55 26.61 -19.39
N GLY A 56 16.62 27.53 -19.14
CA GLY A 56 15.69 27.50 -17.99
C GLY A 56 15.91 28.69 -17.04
N THR A 57 15.55 28.49 -15.76
CA THR A 57 15.50 29.56 -14.75
C THR A 57 16.61 29.40 -13.72
N VAL A 58 17.11 30.50 -13.18
CA VAL A 58 17.99 30.57 -11.98
C VAL A 58 17.34 31.53 -10.98
N VAL A 59 17.08 31.07 -9.79
CA VAL A 59 16.44 31.83 -8.72
C VAL A 59 17.39 31.95 -7.54
N TYR A 60 17.59 33.16 -7.05
CA TYR A 60 18.44 33.40 -5.90
C TYR A 60 17.94 34.57 -5.06
N GLN A 61 18.39 34.62 -3.82
CA GLN A 61 18.12 35.71 -2.87
C GLN A 61 19.43 36.44 -2.55
N GLU A 62 19.41 37.77 -2.64
CA GLU A 62 20.56 38.65 -2.22
C GLU A 62 20.23 39.32 -0.90
N PRO A 63 21.13 39.27 0.12
CA PRO A 63 20.97 40.05 1.34
C PRO A 63 20.99 41.57 1.03
N PRO A 64 20.30 42.40 1.79
CA PRO A 64 20.06 43.82 1.49
C PRO A 64 21.30 44.76 1.46
N SER A 65 22.48 44.36 1.91
CA SER A 65 23.64 45.25 2.06
C SER A 65 24.99 44.60 1.78
N GLY A 66 25.86 45.32 1.09
CA GLY A 66 27.28 45.00 0.90
C GLY A 66 27.81 45.34 -0.51
N SER A 67 29.08 45.82 -0.61
CA SER A 67 29.80 46.03 -1.88
C SER A 67 30.20 44.72 -2.57
N PHE A 68 30.19 43.60 -1.85
CA PHE A 68 30.41 42.24 -2.32
C PHE A 68 29.12 41.42 -2.08
N LYS A 69 28.45 41.02 -3.17
CA LYS A 69 27.14 40.38 -3.10
C LYS A 69 27.25 38.87 -2.94
N LYS A 70 26.63 38.36 -1.90
CA LYS A 70 26.35 36.91 -1.74
C LYS A 70 24.96 36.59 -2.26
N ALA A 71 24.85 35.69 -3.23
CA ALA A 71 23.59 35.26 -3.83
C ALA A 71 23.32 33.83 -3.42
N TYR A 72 22.29 33.61 -2.58
CA TYR A 72 21.89 32.29 -2.10
C TYR A 72 20.96 31.65 -3.14
N LEU A 73 21.40 30.55 -3.78
CA LEU A 73 20.63 29.87 -4.81
C LEU A 73 19.41 29.16 -4.21
N VAL A 74 18.25 29.52 -4.71
CA VAL A 74 16.95 28.87 -4.40
C VAL A 74 16.64 27.77 -5.42
N ASP A 75 16.89 28.06 -6.72
CA ASP A 75 16.79 27.08 -7.81
C ASP A 75 17.87 27.33 -8.88
N GLY A 76 18.12 26.30 -9.72
CA GLY A 76 19.13 26.39 -10.82
C GLY A 76 20.54 25.96 -10.40
N GLN A 77 20.74 25.46 -9.17
CA GLN A 77 22.05 25.05 -8.64
C GLN A 77 22.77 24.03 -9.53
N GLN A 78 22.05 23.01 -10.04
CA GLN A 78 22.65 21.98 -10.91
C GLN A 78 23.20 22.59 -12.20
N ARG A 79 22.45 23.53 -12.78
CA ARG A 79 22.83 24.24 -14.02
C ARG A 79 24.04 25.12 -13.80
N VAL A 80 24.05 25.95 -12.76
CA VAL A 80 25.17 26.81 -12.39
C VAL A 80 26.43 25.98 -12.13
N THR A 81 26.32 24.89 -11.35
CA THR A 81 27.44 23.99 -11.06
C THR A 81 28.00 23.37 -12.35
N THR A 82 27.13 22.81 -13.22
CA THR A 82 27.58 22.18 -14.48
C THR A 82 28.26 23.19 -15.41
N THR A 83 27.72 24.40 -15.52
CA THR A 83 28.32 25.46 -16.34
C THR A 83 29.72 25.81 -15.83
N LEU A 84 29.94 25.90 -14.51
CA LEU A 84 31.28 26.13 -13.96
C LEU A 84 32.22 24.93 -14.16
N LEU A 85 31.71 23.68 -14.12
CA LEU A 85 32.52 22.52 -14.53
C LEU A 85 32.94 22.59 -15.99
N MET A 86 32.08 23.08 -16.89
CA MET A 86 32.35 23.30 -18.31
C MET A 86 33.41 24.43 -18.51
N VAL A 87 33.23 25.55 -17.81
CA VAL A 87 34.21 26.66 -17.80
C VAL A 87 35.59 26.16 -17.35
N LYS A 88 35.64 25.35 -16.29
CA LYS A 88 36.86 24.75 -15.77
C LYS A 88 37.52 23.79 -16.77
N ALA A 89 36.73 22.95 -17.43
CA ALA A 89 37.24 22.04 -18.47
C ALA A 89 37.86 22.83 -19.64
N LEU A 90 37.19 23.87 -20.13
CA LEU A 90 37.74 24.76 -21.16
C LEU A 90 39.01 25.47 -20.70
N ASN A 91 39.04 25.94 -19.45
CA ASN A 91 40.22 26.58 -18.88
C ASN A 91 41.43 25.65 -18.86
N ILE A 92 41.26 24.37 -18.46
CA ILE A 92 42.34 23.39 -18.49
C ILE A 92 42.77 23.08 -19.92
N ILE A 93 41.84 22.78 -20.84
CA ILE A 93 42.17 22.45 -22.24
C ILE A 93 42.90 23.61 -22.94
N SER A 94 42.43 24.83 -22.72
CA SER A 94 43.07 26.01 -23.35
C SER A 94 44.42 26.38 -22.74
N SER A 95 44.65 26.08 -21.44
CA SER A 95 45.89 26.36 -20.75
C SER A 95 47.11 25.65 -21.36
N GLU A 96 46.90 24.49 -21.97
CA GLU A 96 47.95 23.64 -22.54
C GLU A 96 48.58 24.28 -23.80
N LYS A 97 47.82 25.09 -24.56
CA LYS A 97 48.23 25.66 -25.86
C LYS A 97 48.07 27.17 -25.96
N LYS A 98 47.81 27.85 -24.84
CA LYS A 98 47.53 29.32 -24.81
C LYS A 98 48.72 30.18 -25.30
N ASP A 99 49.95 29.70 -25.10
CA ASP A 99 51.15 30.44 -25.47
C ASP A 99 51.51 30.24 -26.95
N GLU A 100 50.94 29.24 -27.63
CA GLU A 100 51.21 28.87 -29.02
C GLU A 100 50.11 29.35 -29.99
N ASN A 101 48.88 29.57 -29.51
CA ASN A 101 47.74 29.90 -30.37
C ASN A 101 46.79 30.92 -29.71
N PRO A 102 46.49 32.06 -30.40
CA PRO A 102 45.68 33.15 -29.86
C PRO A 102 44.25 32.77 -29.52
N ASP A 103 43.63 31.78 -30.20
CA ASP A 103 42.29 31.31 -29.90
C ASP A 103 42.25 30.61 -28.54
N TYR A 104 43.23 29.76 -28.23
CA TYR A 104 43.35 29.14 -26.92
C TYR A 104 43.62 30.17 -25.82
N LYS A 105 44.45 31.19 -26.11
CA LYS A 105 44.72 32.28 -25.18
C LYS A 105 43.42 33.05 -24.86
N TYR A 106 42.63 33.37 -25.88
CA TYR A 106 41.37 34.08 -25.73
C TYR A 106 40.38 33.28 -24.80
N VAL A 107 40.20 31.98 -25.06
CA VAL A 107 39.34 31.11 -24.24
C VAL A 107 39.89 31.03 -22.81
N TYR A 108 41.19 30.85 -22.63
CA TYR A 108 41.82 30.77 -21.31
C TYR A 108 41.60 32.06 -20.50
N ASP A 109 41.89 33.23 -21.05
CA ASP A 109 41.74 34.49 -20.36
C ASP A 109 40.28 34.80 -20.02
N SER A 110 39.35 34.46 -20.91
CA SER A 110 37.92 34.67 -20.72
C SER A 110 37.31 33.73 -19.66
N THR A 111 37.74 32.47 -19.61
CA THR A 111 37.24 31.47 -18.65
C THR A 111 37.81 31.69 -17.26
N LEU A 112 39.04 32.17 -17.12
CA LEU A 112 39.70 32.37 -15.82
C LEU A 112 38.92 33.34 -14.92
N GLY A 113 38.45 34.46 -15.50
CA GLY A 113 37.65 35.43 -14.77
C GLY A 113 36.32 34.93 -14.25
N ALA A 114 35.68 34.00 -14.97
CA ALA A 114 34.39 33.46 -14.60
C ALA A 114 34.43 32.44 -13.43
N LEU A 115 35.63 31.93 -13.10
CA LEU A 115 35.80 30.96 -11.99
C LEU A 115 35.82 31.63 -10.61
N PHE A 116 36.14 32.93 -10.53
CA PHE A 116 36.31 33.64 -9.26
C PHE A 116 35.13 34.58 -8.97
N ALA A 117 34.85 34.78 -7.68
CA ALA A 117 33.82 35.69 -7.22
C ALA A 117 34.11 37.16 -7.56
N ASP A 118 35.37 37.53 -7.58
CA ASP A 118 35.91 38.81 -8.07
C ASP A 118 37.10 38.52 -9.00
N LYS A 119 36.96 38.81 -10.29
CA LYS A 119 38.01 38.53 -11.28
C LYS A 119 39.32 39.29 -11.02
N ASN A 120 39.24 40.45 -10.31
CA ASN A 120 40.39 41.27 -9.97
C ASN A 120 41.02 40.91 -8.62
N ASP A 121 40.32 40.12 -7.78
CA ASP A 121 40.81 39.65 -6.49
C ASP A 121 40.45 38.19 -6.23
N PRO A 122 41.21 37.20 -6.74
CA PRO A 122 40.96 35.78 -6.52
C PRO A 122 40.87 35.35 -5.04
N ARG A 123 41.44 36.17 -4.12
CA ARG A 123 41.36 35.89 -2.68
C ARG A 123 39.97 35.97 -2.12
N LYS A 124 39.03 36.59 -2.85
CA LYS A 124 37.57 36.58 -2.54
C LYS A 124 36.91 35.20 -2.70
N GLY A 125 37.64 34.23 -3.26
CA GLY A 125 37.19 32.86 -3.42
C GLY A 125 36.54 32.55 -4.76
N MET A 126 36.04 31.33 -4.89
CA MET A 126 35.39 30.82 -6.11
C MET A 126 34.02 31.51 -6.34
N LYS A 127 33.59 31.54 -7.61
CA LYS A 127 32.31 32.08 -8.04
C LYS A 127 31.11 31.35 -7.36
N LEU A 128 31.26 30.06 -7.12
CA LEU A 128 30.29 29.24 -6.45
C LEU A 128 30.86 28.60 -5.19
N LEU A 129 30.15 28.72 -4.06
CA LEU A 129 30.35 27.90 -2.89
C LEU A 129 29.31 26.74 -2.94
N PRO A 130 29.78 25.50 -3.15
CA PRO A 130 28.90 24.36 -3.28
C PRO A 130 28.28 23.93 -1.93
N SER A 131 27.37 22.96 -1.96
CA SER A 131 26.88 22.33 -0.74
C SER A 131 28.02 21.63 0.03
N LYS A 132 27.87 21.45 1.35
CA LYS A 132 28.87 20.78 2.22
C LYS A 132 29.32 19.43 1.66
N ASN A 133 28.38 18.68 1.08
CA ASN A 133 28.62 17.34 0.56
C ASN A 133 29.45 17.34 -0.74
N ASP A 134 29.37 18.40 -1.51
CA ASP A 134 30.03 18.54 -2.82
C ASP A 134 31.35 19.31 -2.69
N GLU A 135 31.59 19.98 -1.57
CA GLU A 135 32.67 20.95 -1.37
C GLU A 135 34.04 20.37 -1.68
N LYS A 136 34.38 19.22 -1.17
CA LYS A 136 35.70 18.58 -1.34
C LYS A 136 36.00 18.30 -2.82
N THR A 137 35.05 17.59 -3.49
CA THR A 137 35.18 17.24 -4.91
C THR A 137 35.17 18.47 -5.80
N PHE A 138 34.25 19.43 -5.57
CA PHE A 138 34.17 20.67 -6.35
C PHE A 138 35.43 21.50 -6.23
N ASN A 139 35.92 21.77 -5.02
CA ASN A 139 37.12 22.54 -4.79
C ASN A 139 38.36 21.86 -5.40
N ALA A 140 38.49 20.54 -5.29
CA ALA A 140 39.56 19.78 -5.91
C ALA A 140 39.56 19.95 -7.44
N ILE A 141 38.40 19.93 -8.09
CA ILE A 141 38.26 20.16 -9.53
C ILE A 141 38.64 21.62 -9.88
N MET A 142 38.08 22.60 -9.15
CA MET A 142 38.24 24.01 -9.47
C MET A 142 39.69 24.52 -9.29
N THR A 143 40.43 23.95 -8.34
CA THR A 143 41.82 24.36 -8.06
C THR A 143 42.87 23.65 -8.92
N ALA A 144 42.54 22.49 -9.52
CA ALA A 144 43.47 21.72 -10.35
C ALA A 144 43.93 22.51 -11.58
N LYS A 145 45.17 22.28 -11.99
CA LYS A 145 45.77 22.90 -13.19
C LYS A 145 45.71 22.02 -14.42
N SER A 146 45.53 20.71 -14.23
CA SER A 146 45.43 19.73 -15.32
C SER A 146 44.36 18.66 -14.99
N PHE A 147 43.94 17.92 -16.01
CA PHE A 147 43.00 16.78 -15.81
C PHE A 147 43.65 15.67 -14.97
N ASP A 148 44.97 15.46 -15.11
CA ASP A 148 45.68 14.45 -14.33
C ASP A 148 45.72 14.79 -12.84
N GLU A 149 45.83 16.08 -12.49
CA GLU A 149 45.68 16.52 -11.08
C GLU A 149 44.30 16.22 -10.54
N VAL A 150 43.24 16.44 -11.31
CA VAL A 150 41.89 16.07 -10.91
C VAL A 150 41.77 14.55 -10.72
N GLN A 151 42.30 13.81 -11.71
CA GLN A 151 42.19 12.33 -11.70
C GLN A 151 42.99 11.69 -10.56
N SER A 152 44.10 12.26 -10.14
CA SER A 152 44.95 11.74 -9.07
C SER A 152 44.63 12.27 -7.70
N ASN A 153 43.69 13.23 -7.57
CA ASN A 153 43.36 13.88 -6.28
C ASN A 153 42.74 12.90 -5.29
N PRO A 154 43.31 12.70 -4.09
CA PRO A 154 42.82 11.78 -3.10
C PRO A 154 41.50 12.21 -2.42
N LEU A 155 41.11 13.48 -2.55
CA LEU A 155 39.84 14.00 -1.99
C LEU A 155 38.64 13.63 -2.86
N ILE A 156 38.88 13.19 -4.11
CA ILE A 156 37.81 12.77 -5.03
C ILE A 156 37.55 11.28 -4.84
N LYS A 157 36.33 10.95 -4.37
CA LYS A 157 35.85 9.57 -4.27
C LYS A 157 35.48 9.06 -5.66
N LYS A 158 36.35 8.24 -6.27
CA LYS A 158 36.10 7.66 -7.61
C LYS A 158 35.09 6.55 -7.55
N GLY A 159 33.79 6.87 -7.43
CA GLY A 159 32.70 5.92 -7.41
C GLY A 159 31.62 6.28 -8.42
N GLU A 160 30.69 5.34 -8.69
CA GLU A 160 29.54 5.60 -9.56
C GLU A 160 28.65 6.74 -9.01
N ASP A 161 28.70 6.97 -7.69
CA ASP A 161 27.90 7.98 -6.99
C ASP A 161 28.56 9.40 -6.94
N ASP A 162 29.79 9.58 -7.41
CA ASP A 162 30.42 10.91 -7.52
C ASP A 162 30.06 11.58 -8.86
N PHE A 163 28.84 12.11 -8.92
CA PHE A 163 28.31 12.77 -10.11
C PHE A 163 29.14 13.99 -10.54
N LEU A 164 29.75 14.76 -9.61
CA LEU A 164 30.60 15.91 -9.95
C LEU A 164 31.81 15.48 -10.76
N PHE A 165 32.59 14.51 -10.25
CA PHE A 165 33.78 14.02 -10.94
C PHE A 165 33.41 13.33 -12.25
N ASN A 166 32.40 12.47 -12.26
CA ASN A 166 31.99 11.74 -13.45
C ASN A 166 31.53 12.68 -14.57
N ASN A 167 30.80 13.74 -14.21
CA ASN A 167 30.35 14.72 -15.18
C ASN A 167 31.51 15.62 -15.64
N PHE A 168 32.40 16.04 -14.74
CA PHE A 168 33.59 16.76 -15.15
C PHE A 168 34.46 15.96 -16.15
N LYS A 169 34.65 14.66 -15.87
CA LYS A 169 35.35 13.74 -16.79
C LYS A 169 34.64 13.63 -18.14
N THR A 170 33.31 13.53 -18.13
CA THR A 170 32.50 13.46 -19.35
C THR A 170 32.63 14.74 -20.17
N ILE A 171 32.52 15.92 -19.51
CA ILE A 171 32.67 17.23 -20.15
C ILE A 171 34.04 17.37 -20.75
N TYR A 172 35.12 17.14 -19.97
CA TYR A 172 36.50 17.26 -20.42
C TYR A 172 36.78 16.36 -21.64
N ASN A 173 36.38 15.08 -21.59
CA ASN A 173 36.59 14.14 -22.68
C ASN A 173 35.84 14.56 -23.95
N ARG A 174 34.58 15.04 -23.82
CA ARG A 174 33.82 15.53 -24.98
C ARG A 174 34.41 16.79 -25.58
N PHE A 175 34.81 17.78 -24.77
CA PHE A 175 35.44 19.00 -25.26
C PHE A 175 36.80 18.72 -25.90
N THR A 176 37.59 17.84 -25.32
CA THR A 176 38.87 17.41 -25.92
C THR A 176 38.65 16.72 -27.27
N LYS A 177 37.65 15.86 -27.37
CA LYS A 177 37.31 15.17 -28.65
C LYS A 177 36.81 16.14 -29.72
N LEU A 178 36.07 17.17 -29.36
CA LEU A 178 35.54 18.20 -30.25
C LEU A 178 36.57 19.24 -30.60
N ASN A 179 37.63 19.41 -29.79
CA ASN A 179 38.69 20.39 -29.95
C ASN A 179 39.67 19.99 -31.08
N THR A 180 39.20 20.06 -32.34
CA THR A 180 40.03 19.78 -33.53
C THR A 180 40.95 20.92 -33.88
N SER A 181 40.63 22.17 -33.44
CA SER A 181 41.44 23.35 -33.55
C SER A 181 41.08 24.38 -32.48
N GLY A 182 42.00 25.35 -32.19
CA GLY A 182 41.69 26.46 -31.30
C GLY A 182 40.47 27.27 -31.75
N GLN A 183 40.28 27.40 -33.05
CA GLN A 183 39.12 28.07 -33.62
C GLN A 183 37.78 27.33 -33.27
N VAL A 184 37.74 26.03 -33.37
CA VAL A 184 36.54 25.25 -32.98
C VAL A 184 36.25 25.37 -31.47
N LEU A 185 37.29 25.33 -30.65
CA LEU A 185 37.17 25.56 -29.21
C LEU A 185 36.56 26.92 -28.89
N ARG A 186 37.02 27.98 -29.60
CA ARG A 186 36.52 29.34 -29.45
C ARG A 186 35.11 29.48 -30.04
N ASP A 187 34.96 29.29 -31.36
CA ASP A 187 33.77 29.70 -32.13
C ASP A 187 32.56 28.79 -31.93
N VAL A 188 32.78 27.50 -31.64
CA VAL A 188 31.68 26.56 -31.46
C VAL A 188 31.38 26.31 -29.99
N ILE A 189 32.41 25.97 -29.18
CA ILE A 189 32.17 25.57 -27.80
C ILE A 189 32.04 26.79 -26.90
N PHE A 190 33.04 27.69 -26.87
CA PHE A 190 33.01 28.83 -25.96
C PHE A 190 31.94 29.86 -26.36
N GLU A 191 31.87 30.26 -27.63
CA GLU A 191 30.81 31.15 -28.12
C GLU A 191 29.43 30.54 -27.94
N GLY A 192 29.26 29.22 -28.14
CA GLY A 192 28.03 28.51 -27.85
C GLY A 192 27.62 28.61 -26.37
N MET A 193 28.57 28.61 -25.43
CA MET A 193 28.28 28.83 -24.00
C MET A 193 27.87 30.29 -23.73
N LEU A 194 28.41 31.28 -24.45
CA LEU A 194 28.02 32.69 -24.32
C LEU A 194 26.56 32.94 -24.79
N LEU A 195 26.08 32.09 -25.72
CA LEU A 195 24.71 32.15 -26.27
C LEU A 195 23.67 31.44 -25.42
N LEU A 196 24.06 30.83 -24.29
CA LEU A 196 23.10 30.24 -23.35
C LEU A 196 22.37 31.33 -22.57
N THR A 197 21.05 31.36 -22.67
CA THR A 197 20.19 32.30 -21.94
C THR A 197 19.34 31.59 -20.85
N ILE A 198 19.05 32.38 -19.83
CA ILE A 198 18.18 31.96 -18.69
C ILE A 198 17.16 33.05 -18.37
N VAL A 199 16.16 32.71 -17.58
CA VAL A 199 15.39 33.66 -16.81
C VAL A 199 16.03 33.78 -15.43
N GLU A 200 16.67 34.92 -15.14
CA GLU A 200 17.15 35.28 -13.82
C GLU A 200 15.99 35.79 -12.97
N MET A 201 15.84 35.26 -11.75
CA MET A 201 14.86 35.73 -10.77
C MET A 201 15.59 36.08 -9.47
N SER A 202 15.63 37.38 -9.15
CA SER A 202 16.16 37.88 -7.88
C SER A 202 15.01 38.11 -6.90
N LEU A 203 15.11 37.48 -5.74
CA LEU A 203 14.13 37.61 -4.66
C LEU A 203 14.50 38.73 -3.71
N GLY A 204 13.53 39.60 -3.36
CA GLY A 204 13.66 40.64 -2.35
C GLY A 204 13.36 40.12 -0.94
N ALA A 205 13.45 41.02 0.04
CA ALA A 205 13.19 40.67 1.44
C ALA A 205 11.71 40.32 1.75
N GLU A 206 10.79 40.81 0.93
CA GLU A 206 9.33 40.60 1.06
C GLU A 206 8.85 39.33 0.33
N ASP A 207 9.69 38.69 -0.48
CA ASP A 207 9.33 37.50 -1.22
C ASP A 207 9.49 36.27 -0.32
N ASP A 208 8.56 35.29 -0.43
CA ASP A 208 8.68 33.99 0.23
C ASP A 208 9.47 33.02 -0.67
N PRO A 209 10.75 32.73 -0.33
CA PRO A 209 11.57 31.82 -1.14
C PRO A 209 11.02 30.41 -1.23
N GLN A 210 10.30 29.95 -0.19
CA GLN A 210 9.72 28.62 -0.14
C GLN A 210 8.54 28.47 -1.10
N ALA A 211 7.58 29.38 -1.08
CA ALA A 211 6.44 29.36 -1.98
C ALA A 211 6.88 29.43 -3.46
N ILE A 212 7.89 30.26 -3.74
CA ILE A 212 8.49 30.39 -5.09
C ILE A 212 9.19 29.10 -5.50
N PHE A 213 9.99 28.51 -4.60
CA PHE A 213 10.66 27.24 -4.82
C PHE A 213 9.68 26.09 -5.14
N GLU A 214 8.60 25.97 -4.39
CA GLU A 214 7.53 24.97 -4.61
C GLU A 214 6.87 25.16 -5.99
N SER A 215 6.56 26.41 -6.35
CA SER A 215 5.93 26.72 -7.63
C SER A 215 6.82 26.36 -8.84
N ILE A 216 8.11 26.66 -8.77
CA ILE A 216 9.06 26.42 -9.87
C ILE A 216 9.40 24.92 -9.99
N ASN A 217 9.58 24.21 -8.88
CA ASN A 217 9.91 22.78 -8.89
C ASN A 217 8.78 21.90 -9.44
N SER A 218 7.54 22.38 -9.46
CA SER A 218 6.43 21.67 -10.12
C SER A 218 6.66 21.44 -11.62
N LEU A 219 7.54 22.20 -12.24
CA LEU A 219 7.85 22.18 -13.70
C LEU A 219 9.19 21.50 -14.06
N GLY A 220 10.03 21.11 -13.05
CA GLY A 220 11.39 20.61 -13.24
C GLY A 220 11.58 19.12 -12.92
N LEU A 221 12.85 18.71 -12.71
CA LEU A 221 13.19 17.40 -12.14
C LEU A 221 12.60 17.31 -10.73
N LYS A 222 11.61 16.42 -10.56
CA LYS A 222 10.91 16.23 -9.28
C LYS A 222 11.93 15.99 -8.15
N LEU A 223 11.83 16.79 -7.11
CA LEU A 223 12.52 16.55 -5.84
C LEU A 223 11.85 15.39 -5.10
N SER A 224 12.65 14.68 -4.31
CA SER A 224 12.09 13.69 -3.39
C SER A 224 11.26 14.37 -2.29
N ASN A 225 10.28 13.67 -1.70
CA ASN A 225 9.52 14.21 -0.58
C ASN A 225 10.45 14.58 0.60
N ALA A 226 11.51 13.81 0.83
CA ALA A 226 12.51 14.11 1.84
C ALA A 226 13.26 15.42 1.58
N ASP A 227 13.63 15.70 0.32
CA ASP A 227 14.25 16.99 -0.06
C ASP A 227 13.31 18.18 0.15
N LEU A 228 12.04 18.02 -0.21
CA LEU A 228 11.00 19.04 0.00
C LEU A 228 10.79 19.33 1.49
N ILE A 229 10.71 18.31 2.33
CA ILE A 229 10.55 18.44 3.79
C ILE A 229 11.79 19.09 4.41
N ARG A 230 13.00 18.71 3.99
CA ARG A 230 14.24 19.36 4.43
C ARG A 230 14.21 20.86 4.13
N ASN A 231 13.85 21.21 2.91
CA ASN A 231 13.76 22.61 2.52
C ASN A 231 12.70 23.36 3.32
N TYR A 232 11.54 22.75 3.53
CA TYR A 232 10.46 23.30 4.35
C TYR A 232 10.92 23.61 5.78
N LEU A 233 11.66 22.71 6.41
CA LEU A 233 12.11 22.86 7.79
C LEU A 233 13.26 23.86 7.94
N LEU A 234 14.19 23.92 6.98
CA LEU A 234 15.44 24.65 7.10
C LEU A 234 15.48 25.96 6.32
N MET A 235 14.70 26.11 5.22
CA MET A 235 14.69 27.34 4.45
C MET A 235 14.15 28.50 5.31
N SER A 236 14.76 29.65 5.21
CA SER A 236 14.42 30.87 5.96
C SER A 236 14.60 30.78 7.49
N ASN A 237 15.28 29.76 8.03
CA ASN A 237 15.63 29.68 9.43
C ASN A 237 17.00 30.30 9.71
N GLU A 238 17.10 31.16 10.70
CA GLU A 238 18.37 31.82 11.06
C GLU A 238 19.46 30.84 11.52
N LYS A 239 19.06 29.71 12.13
CA LYS A 239 19.95 28.66 12.63
C LYS A 239 20.13 27.50 11.63
N GLN A 240 19.95 27.73 10.33
CA GLN A 240 19.98 26.67 9.29
C GLN A 240 21.16 25.71 9.44
N LYS A 241 22.35 26.22 9.69
CA LYS A 241 23.57 25.43 9.78
C LYS A 241 23.56 24.51 10.99
N GLU A 242 23.22 25.04 12.17
CA GLU A 242 23.15 24.28 13.41
C GLU A 242 22.10 23.18 13.30
N LEU A 243 20.87 23.52 12.85
CA LEU A 243 19.79 22.58 12.69
C LEU A 243 20.08 21.47 11.65
N TYR A 244 20.82 21.82 10.59
CA TYR A 244 21.25 20.83 9.61
C TYR A 244 22.28 19.87 10.21
N GLU A 245 23.35 20.40 10.84
CA GLU A 245 24.46 19.61 11.35
C GLU A 245 24.06 18.75 12.57
N ASP A 246 23.26 19.31 13.49
CA ASP A 246 22.88 18.61 14.72
C ASP A 246 21.75 17.58 14.51
N TYR A 247 20.84 17.80 13.54
CA TYR A 247 19.66 16.96 13.39
C TYR A 247 19.51 16.36 11.98
N TRP A 248 19.47 17.20 10.91
CA TRP A 248 19.14 16.67 9.57
C TRP A 248 20.22 15.77 8.99
N GLU A 249 21.49 16.12 9.14
CA GLU A 249 22.63 15.31 8.68
C GLU A 249 22.61 13.93 9.36
N VAL A 250 22.30 13.86 10.66
CA VAL A 250 22.16 12.60 11.40
C VAL A 250 20.98 11.77 10.89
N ILE A 251 19.84 12.41 10.60
CA ILE A 251 18.71 11.73 9.96
C ILE A 251 19.13 11.16 8.62
N GLN A 252 19.78 11.96 7.78
CA GLN A 252 20.23 11.56 6.43
C GLN A 252 21.25 10.41 6.48
N ASP A 253 22.18 10.43 7.42
CA ASP A 253 23.18 9.37 7.60
C ASP A 253 22.58 8.06 8.14
N THR A 254 21.48 8.17 8.87
CA THR A 254 20.70 7.01 9.32
C THR A 254 20.12 6.22 8.12
N PHE A 255 19.72 6.92 7.08
CA PHE A 255 19.08 6.37 5.87
C PHE A 255 20.04 6.40 4.67
N ILE A 256 20.96 5.43 4.60
CA ILE A 256 21.99 5.34 3.54
C ILE A 256 21.36 5.28 2.13
N LYS A 257 20.17 4.72 1.99
CA LYS A 257 19.42 4.65 0.73
C LYS A 257 18.24 5.63 0.77
N GLU A 258 18.09 6.40 -0.29
CA GLU A 258 17.04 7.41 -0.43
C GLU A 258 15.63 6.81 -0.24
N ASN A 259 15.39 5.62 -0.79
CA ASN A 259 14.11 4.92 -0.62
C ASN A 259 13.76 4.59 0.84
N ASN A 260 14.76 4.40 1.72
CA ASN A 260 14.52 4.18 3.15
C ASN A 260 14.05 5.47 3.84
N MET A 261 14.56 6.62 3.41
CA MET A 261 14.14 7.93 3.92
C MET A 261 12.68 8.24 3.55
N GLU A 262 12.27 7.98 2.30
CA GLU A 262 10.87 8.13 1.87
C GLU A 262 9.94 7.23 2.69
N SER A 263 10.30 5.95 2.85
CA SER A 263 9.55 4.99 3.66
C SER A 263 9.46 5.40 5.13
N PHE A 264 10.52 5.99 5.68
CA PHE A 264 10.53 6.51 7.03
C PHE A 264 9.53 7.66 7.18
N VAL A 265 9.62 8.68 6.33
CA VAL A 265 8.72 9.85 6.40
C VAL A 265 7.26 9.44 6.22
N PHE A 266 6.99 8.51 5.32
CA PHE A 266 5.65 7.95 5.12
C PHE A 266 5.11 7.29 6.39
N ASN A 267 5.88 6.41 7.04
CA ASN A 267 5.48 5.75 8.28
C ASN A 267 5.40 6.73 9.46
N TYR A 268 6.29 7.74 9.52
CA TYR A 268 6.25 8.80 10.52
C TYR A 268 4.92 9.55 10.46
N LEU A 269 4.51 9.99 9.29
CA LEU A 269 3.24 10.71 9.10
C LEU A 269 2.04 9.83 9.46
N MET A 270 2.00 8.60 9.01
CA MET A 270 0.93 7.66 9.36
C MET A 270 0.87 7.41 10.88
N MET A 271 2.02 7.29 11.56
CA MET A 271 2.09 7.16 13.02
C MET A 271 1.51 8.40 13.72
N LYS A 272 1.88 9.61 13.26
CA LYS A 272 1.42 10.88 13.87
C LYS A 272 -0.05 11.14 13.61
N LYS A 273 -0.51 10.90 12.39
CA LYS A 273 -1.89 11.18 11.96
C LYS A 273 -2.88 10.06 12.30
N SER A 274 -2.37 8.83 12.51
CA SER A 274 -3.18 7.62 12.77
C SER A 274 -4.21 7.30 11.67
N TYR A 275 -3.95 7.73 10.44
CA TYR A 275 -4.71 7.33 9.25
C TYR A 275 -3.77 7.10 8.04
N ALA A 276 -4.28 6.40 7.03
CA ALA A 276 -3.52 6.10 5.82
C ALA A 276 -3.38 7.35 4.95
N ILE A 277 -2.19 7.58 4.41
CA ILE A 277 -1.90 8.66 3.47
C ILE A 277 -1.45 8.06 2.12
N ASN A 278 -1.60 8.84 1.04
CA ASN A 278 -1.09 8.43 -0.27
C ASN A 278 0.41 8.72 -0.36
N ASN A 279 1.16 7.80 -0.97
CA ASN A 279 2.60 7.95 -1.20
C ASN A 279 2.96 9.17 -2.08
N GLU A 280 2.05 9.58 -2.97
CA GLU A 280 2.28 10.72 -3.86
C GLU A 280 2.13 12.07 -3.15
N ASP A 281 1.48 12.11 -1.99
CA ASP A 281 1.13 13.33 -1.27
C ASP A 281 1.92 13.56 0.03
N ILE A 282 2.99 12.79 0.29
CA ILE A 282 3.76 12.82 1.56
C ILE A 282 4.14 14.24 1.97
N TYR A 283 4.65 15.06 1.04
CA TYR A 283 5.04 16.44 1.36
C TYR A 283 3.84 17.31 1.74
N LYS A 284 2.75 17.25 0.99
CA LYS A 284 1.52 18.00 1.29
C LYS A 284 0.94 17.58 2.65
N GLU A 285 0.94 16.28 2.93
CA GLU A 285 0.48 15.73 4.20
C GLU A 285 1.39 16.17 5.37
N TYR A 286 2.70 16.34 5.14
CA TYR A 286 3.63 16.86 6.14
C TYR A 286 3.34 18.34 6.47
N VAL A 287 3.15 19.17 5.46
CA VAL A 287 2.78 20.60 5.62
C VAL A 287 1.42 20.73 6.30
N GLN A 288 0.44 19.90 5.92
CA GLN A 288 -0.87 19.88 6.56
C GLN A 288 -0.76 19.47 8.04
N TYR A 289 0.06 18.45 8.35
CA TYR A 289 0.31 18.04 9.74
C TYR A 289 0.93 19.19 10.56
N ALA A 290 1.88 19.93 9.99
CA ALA A 290 2.47 21.10 10.64
C ALA A 290 1.43 22.17 10.93
N ASN A 291 0.59 22.51 9.95
CA ASN A 291 -0.49 23.50 10.10
C ASN A 291 -1.51 23.08 11.18
N ASP A 292 -1.87 21.77 11.21
CA ASP A 292 -2.80 21.23 12.19
C ASP A 292 -2.21 21.25 13.62
N LEU A 293 -0.91 20.97 13.75
CA LEU A 293 -0.21 20.94 15.04
C LEU A 293 -0.08 22.35 15.65
N PHE A 294 0.15 23.37 14.83
CA PHE A 294 0.41 24.77 15.26
C PHE A 294 -0.78 25.71 14.97
N LYS A 295 -2.01 25.22 14.99
CA LYS A 295 -3.22 26.01 14.73
C LYS A 295 -3.24 27.35 15.49
N GLY A 296 -3.24 28.47 14.74
CA GLY A 296 -3.30 29.83 15.30
C GLY A 296 -1.99 30.37 15.86
N THR A 297 -0.87 29.68 15.67
CA THR A 297 0.49 30.13 16.05
C THR A 297 1.45 29.92 14.87
N ASP A 298 2.60 30.61 14.94
CA ASP A 298 3.68 30.35 13.97
C ASP A 298 4.22 28.92 14.09
N ILE A 299 4.51 28.28 12.95
CA ILE A 299 5.02 26.90 12.90
C ILE A 299 6.45 26.86 13.45
N ASP A 300 6.61 26.15 14.56
CA ASP A 300 7.95 25.88 15.15
C ASP A 300 8.66 24.74 14.36
N LYS A 301 9.38 25.15 13.32
CA LYS A 301 10.12 24.25 12.45
C LYS A 301 11.28 23.54 13.17
N GLU A 302 11.87 24.13 14.18
CA GLU A 302 12.93 23.53 15.02
C GLU A 302 12.35 22.36 15.82
N LYS A 303 11.19 22.58 16.48
CA LYS A 303 10.49 21.52 17.23
C LYS A 303 10.08 20.35 16.34
N MET A 304 9.60 20.64 15.13
CA MET A 304 9.26 19.59 14.16
C MET A 304 10.46 18.77 13.73
N LEU A 305 11.60 19.44 13.50
CA LEU A 305 12.85 18.77 13.11
C LEU A 305 13.39 17.88 14.24
N ILE A 306 13.34 18.36 15.48
CA ILE A 306 13.74 17.59 16.67
C ILE A 306 12.84 16.36 16.85
N ASP A 307 11.52 16.49 16.65
CA ASP A 307 10.58 15.37 16.72
C ASP A 307 10.89 14.34 15.62
N LEU A 308 11.08 14.79 14.36
CA LEU A 308 11.47 13.92 13.25
C LEU A 308 12.78 13.18 13.53
N TYR A 309 13.77 13.86 14.08
CA TYR A 309 15.06 13.28 14.48
C TYR A 309 14.92 12.21 15.57
N ASN A 310 14.14 12.47 16.61
CA ASN A 310 13.91 11.48 17.68
C ASN A 310 13.23 10.21 17.14
N VAL A 311 12.28 10.37 16.23
CA VAL A 311 11.62 9.22 15.59
C VAL A 311 12.56 8.50 14.59
N ALA A 312 13.46 9.23 13.90
CA ALA A 312 14.44 8.61 13.03
C ALA A 312 15.39 7.66 13.77
N LYS A 313 15.79 8.01 15.00
CA LYS A 313 16.63 7.14 15.84
C LYS A 313 16.00 5.78 16.11
N ILE A 314 14.71 5.76 16.44
CA ILE A 314 13.99 4.51 16.75
C ILE A 314 13.62 3.73 15.48
N TYR A 315 13.74 4.32 14.30
CA TYR A 315 13.37 3.66 13.04
C TYR A 315 14.46 2.73 12.48
N GLN A 316 15.69 2.76 13.00
CA GLN A 316 16.78 1.90 12.52
C GLN A 316 16.44 0.39 12.51
N PRO A 317 15.84 -0.19 13.57
CA PRO A 317 15.45 -1.61 13.59
C PRO A 317 14.48 -2.03 12.49
N PHE A 318 13.70 -1.09 11.93
CA PHE A 318 12.78 -1.34 10.83
C PHE A 318 13.49 -1.52 9.47
N ILE A 319 14.77 -1.15 9.38
CA ILE A 319 15.60 -1.22 8.17
C ILE A 319 16.69 -2.27 8.29
N ARG A 320 17.37 -2.32 9.42
CA ARG A 320 18.58 -3.15 9.66
C ARG A 320 18.74 -3.46 11.15
N ASN A 321 19.58 -4.43 11.43
CA ASN A 321 20.00 -4.69 12.83
C ASN A 321 20.86 -3.53 13.32
N THR A 322 20.74 -3.20 14.59
CA THR A 322 21.42 -2.08 15.23
C THR A 322 21.92 -2.47 16.62
N ALA A 323 23.06 -1.89 17.03
CA ALA A 323 23.61 -2.09 18.39
C ALA A 323 22.80 -1.38 19.50
N SER A 324 21.84 -0.53 19.14
CA SER A 324 21.00 0.21 20.11
C SER A 324 19.97 -0.66 20.83
N TYR A 325 19.73 -1.89 20.33
CA TYR A 325 18.76 -2.83 20.88
C TYR A 325 19.37 -4.22 21.06
N SER A 326 18.76 -5.05 21.89
CA SER A 326 19.19 -6.41 22.20
C SER A 326 19.24 -7.31 20.96
N ALA A 327 19.92 -8.43 21.07
CA ALA A 327 19.93 -9.44 20.00
C ALA A 327 18.53 -9.99 19.74
N ASN A 328 17.67 -10.09 20.77
CA ASN A 328 16.30 -10.57 20.65
C ASN A 328 15.41 -9.59 19.89
N THR A 329 15.43 -8.30 20.26
CA THR A 329 14.71 -7.25 19.54
C THR A 329 15.11 -7.21 18.06
N ASN A 330 16.42 -7.26 17.78
CA ASN A 330 16.94 -7.29 16.41
C ASN A 330 16.47 -8.52 15.62
N MET A 331 16.40 -9.69 16.28
CA MET A 331 15.92 -10.93 15.66
C MET A 331 14.42 -10.83 15.31
N LEU A 332 13.59 -10.34 16.22
CA LEU A 332 12.16 -10.15 16.01
C LEU A 332 11.89 -9.13 14.88
N MET A 333 12.62 -8.01 14.87
CA MET A 333 12.49 -7.00 13.81
C MET A 333 12.99 -7.53 12.45
N GLN A 334 14.03 -8.38 12.44
CA GLN A 334 14.46 -9.08 11.22
C GLN A 334 13.34 -9.99 10.70
N GLU A 335 12.64 -10.67 11.58
CA GLU A 335 11.51 -11.53 11.22
C GLU A 335 10.39 -10.75 10.52
N LEU A 336 10.01 -9.58 11.02
CA LEU A 336 9.05 -8.69 10.37
C LEU A 336 9.50 -8.22 8.98
N ARG A 337 10.81 -7.89 8.83
CA ARG A 337 11.38 -7.52 7.52
C ARG A 337 11.35 -8.68 6.53
N ASP A 338 11.65 -9.89 7.00
CA ASP A 338 11.64 -11.12 6.18
C ASP A 338 10.24 -11.46 5.69
N MET A 339 9.23 -11.27 6.54
CA MET A 339 7.80 -11.39 6.16
C MET A 339 7.37 -10.32 5.15
N GLY A 340 8.05 -9.17 5.11
CA GLY A 340 7.67 -8.03 4.28
C GLY A 340 6.40 -7.31 4.74
N GLN A 341 6.04 -7.45 6.00
CA GLN A 341 4.83 -6.88 6.60
C GLN A 341 5.13 -5.50 7.21
N THR A 342 4.99 -4.45 6.41
CA THR A 342 5.27 -3.06 6.82
C THR A 342 4.06 -2.35 7.43
N THR A 343 2.86 -2.93 7.32
CA THR A 343 1.60 -2.32 7.80
C THR A 343 1.57 -2.10 9.31
N ALA A 344 2.31 -2.89 10.09
CA ALA A 344 2.41 -2.75 11.54
C ALA A 344 3.46 -1.71 11.99
N TYR A 345 4.27 -1.15 11.09
CA TYR A 345 5.36 -0.25 11.45
C TYR A 345 4.89 0.99 12.23
N PRO A 346 3.85 1.73 11.82
CA PRO A 346 3.39 2.90 12.58
C PRO A 346 2.96 2.58 14.02
N PHE A 347 2.32 1.41 14.23
CA PHE A 347 1.98 0.94 15.58
C PHE A 347 3.23 0.62 16.40
N LEU A 348 4.16 -0.16 15.84
CA LEU A 348 5.39 -0.54 16.51
C LEU A 348 6.28 0.68 16.81
N MET A 349 6.32 1.69 15.92
CA MET A 349 7.03 2.94 16.19
C MET A 349 6.53 3.63 17.46
N LYS A 350 5.21 3.62 17.75
CA LYS A 350 4.67 4.13 19.02
C LYS A 350 5.15 3.31 20.21
N ALA A 351 5.20 1.97 20.10
CA ALA A 351 5.72 1.10 21.15
C ALA A 351 7.24 1.33 21.40
N PHE A 352 8.03 1.52 20.34
CA PHE A 352 9.43 1.90 20.44
C PHE A 352 9.61 3.27 21.13
N LEU A 353 8.79 4.26 20.83
CA LEU A 353 8.79 5.56 21.50
C LEU A 353 8.44 5.40 22.98
N ASP A 354 7.45 4.59 23.34
CA ASP A 354 7.09 4.31 24.73
C ASP A 354 8.25 3.65 25.49
N LYS A 355 9.03 2.79 24.84
CA LYS A 355 10.26 2.22 25.42
C LYS A 355 11.32 3.30 25.67
N GLU A 356 11.58 4.17 24.69
CA GLU A 356 12.55 5.25 24.85
C GLU A 356 12.12 6.28 25.92
N CYS A 357 10.82 6.49 26.10
CA CYS A 357 10.26 7.33 27.15
C CYS A 357 10.18 6.63 28.53
N GLY A 358 10.58 5.37 28.63
CA GLY A 358 10.56 4.59 29.89
C GLY A 358 9.16 4.16 30.33
N VAL A 359 8.15 4.20 29.46
CA VAL A 359 6.80 3.69 29.72
C VAL A 359 6.80 2.16 29.80
N ILE A 360 7.60 1.51 28.96
CA ILE A 360 7.80 0.05 28.95
C ILE A 360 9.28 -0.31 28.91
N THR A 361 9.58 -1.53 29.35
CA THR A 361 10.94 -2.12 29.23
C THR A 361 11.16 -2.71 27.83
N GLU A 362 12.40 -3.03 27.48
CA GLU A 362 12.70 -3.71 26.23
C GLU A 362 12.09 -5.13 26.17
N ASP A 363 12.01 -5.84 27.30
CA ASP A 363 11.36 -7.16 27.38
C ASP A 363 9.86 -7.07 27.02
N VAL A 364 9.17 -6.03 27.48
CA VAL A 364 7.76 -5.80 27.11
C VAL A 364 7.64 -5.43 25.64
N LEU A 365 8.56 -4.63 25.10
CA LEU A 365 8.62 -4.32 23.67
C LEU A 365 8.79 -5.60 22.85
N ASP A 366 9.68 -6.50 23.24
CA ASP A 366 9.89 -7.79 22.57
C ASP A 366 8.63 -8.67 22.58
N GLN A 367 7.91 -8.70 23.71
CA GLN A 367 6.62 -9.41 23.80
C GLN A 367 5.60 -8.81 22.84
N VAL A 368 5.54 -7.49 22.71
CA VAL A 368 4.64 -6.79 21.78
C VAL A 368 5.01 -7.09 20.33
N ILE A 369 6.28 -7.02 19.96
CA ILE A 369 6.74 -7.34 18.60
C ILE A 369 6.38 -8.80 18.26
N ASN A 370 6.63 -9.74 19.18
CA ASN A 370 6.27 -11.15 18.99
C ASN A 370 4.76 -11.35 18.83
N LEU A 371 3.94 -10.67 19.64
CA LEU A 371 2.47 -10.71 19.50
C LEU A 371 2.02 -10.24 18.12
N ILE A 372 2.61 -9.16 17.60
CA ILE A 372 2.29 -8.65 16.26
C ILE A 372 2.73 -9.64 15.17
N ILE A 373 3.89 -10.26 15.30
CA ILE A 373 4.34 -11.33 14.39
C ILE A 373 3.33 -12.48 14.39
N VAL A 374 2.97 -12.98 15.56
CA VAL A 374 1.99 -14.06 15.72
C VAL A 374 0.63 -13.67 15.11
N TYR A 375 0.17 -12.47 15.38
CA TYR A 375 -1.08 -11.94 14.81
C TYR A 375 -1.05 -11.95 13.28
N LEU A 376 0.01 -11.43 12.67
CA LEU A 376 0.16 -11.34 11.22
C LEU A 376 0.28 -12.73 10.56
N VAL A 377 1.04 -13.65 11.19
CA VAL A 377 1.21 -15.02 10.71
C VAL A 377 -0.11 -15.77 10.76
N ARG A 378 -0.80 -15.77 11.90
CA ARG A 378 -2.09 -16.47 12.05
C ARG A 378 -3.14 -15.92 11.08
N ARG A 379 -3.19 -14.59 10.92
CA ARG A 379 -4.07 -13.92 9.97
C ARG A 379 -3.81 -14.36 8.52
N THR A 380 -2.54 -14.41 8.12
CA THR A 380 -2.13 -14.82 6.76
C THR A 380 -2.48 -16.27 6.48
N ILE A 381 -2.21 -17.17 7.42
CA ILE A 381 -2.55 -18.61 7.28
C ILE A 381 -4.07 -18.79 7.14
N CYS A 382 -4.85 -18.09 7.95
CA CYS A 382 -6.32 -18.15 7.89
C CYS A 382 -6.93 -17.41 6.67
N GLY A 383 -6.11 -16.90 5.76
CA GLY A 383 -6.59 -16.25 4.51
C GLY A 383 -7.39 -14.97 4.76
N VAL A 384 -7.15 -14.26 5.88
CA VAL A 384 -7.88 -13.03 6.19
C VAL A 384 -7.43 -11.92 5.24
N PRO A 385 -8.36 -11.22 4.57
CA PRO A 385 -8.03 -10.12 3.66
C PRO A 385 -7.18 -9.04 4.32
N THR A 386 -6.30 -8.39 3.55
CA THR A 386 -5.33 -7.41 4.07
C THR A 386 -5.74 -5.95 3.92
N HIS A 387 -6.83 -5.66 3.19
CA HIS A 387 -7.24 -4.30 2.87
C HIS A 387 -7.60 -3.46 4.12
N SER A 388 -8.24 -4.04 5.16
CA SER A 388 -8.53 -3.33 6.41
C SER A 388 -7.33 -3.24 7.37
N LEU A 389 -6.29 -4.05 7.17
CA LEU A 389 -5.20 -4.24 8.12
C LEU A 389 -4.41 -2.94 8.38
N ARG A 390 -4.16 -2.13 7.35
CA ARG A 390 -3.42 -0.87 7.50
C ARG A 390 -4.16 0.09 8.43
N GLY A 391 -5.44 0.35 8.15
CA GLY A 391 -6.27 1.22 8.98
C GLY A 391 -6.41 0.70 10.43
N PHE A 392 -6.57 -0.61 10.57
CA PHE A 392 -6.61 -1.26 11.88
C PHE A 392 -5.32 -1.03 12.69
N MET A 393 -4.13 -1.28 12.10
CA MET A 393 -2.84 -1.10 12.77
C MET A 393 -2.56 0.36 13.12
N LEU A 394 -2.96 1.32 12.29
CA LEU A 394 -2.80 2.75 12.56
C LEU A 394 -3.58 3.19 13.81
N ASN A 395 -4.73 2.59 14.05
CA ASN A 395 -5.62 2.94 15.16
C ASN A 395 -5.43 2.05 16.41
N LEU A 396 -4.76 0.90 16.28
CA LEU A 396 -4.62 -0.09 17.36
C LEU A 396 -4.09 0.53 18.66
N TYR A 397 -3.04 1.35 18.60
CA TYR A 397 -2.47 2.01 19.76
C TYR A 397 -3.49 2.88 20.50
N ASN A 398 -4.18 3.75 19.76
CA ASN A 398 -5.14 4.69 20.34
C ASN A 398 -6.35 3.94 20.95
N ARG A 399 -6.77 2.85 20.32
CA ARG A 399 -7.89 2.01 20.79
C ARG A 399 -7.55 1.28 22.10
N VAL A 400 -6.38 0.67 22.17
CA VAL A 400 -5.94 -0.10 23.34
C VAL A 400 -5.68 0.82 24.54
N PHE A 401 -5.01 1.96 24.31
CA PHE A 401 -4.51 2.86 25.34
C PHE A 401 -5.35 4.13 25.52
N LYS A 402 -6.57 4.18 24.97
CA LYS A 402 -7.55 5.20 25.30
C LYS A 402 -7.90 5.18 26.79
N VAL A 403 -7.92 4.00 27.40
CA VAL A 403 -7.92 3.80 28.85
C VAL A 403 -6.48 3.78 29.31
N GLU A 404 -5.98 4.90 29.88
CA GLU A 404 -4.58 5.12 30.23
C GLU A 404 -4.00 4.06 31.16
N THR A 405 -4.81 3.49 32.09
CA THR A 405 -4.40 2.40 32.98
C THR A 405 -3.96 1.13 32.24
N ASN A 406 -4.36 0.95 31.00
CA ASN A 406 -3.96 -0.20 30.16
C ASN A 406 -2.45 -0.18 29.86
N LYS A 407 -1.77 0.97 29.95
CA LYS A 407 -0.30 1.05 29.78
C LYS A 407 0.47 0.35 30.89
N THR A 408 -0.12 0.17 32.07
CA THR A 408 0.54 -0.56 33.18
C THR A 408 0.67 -2.06 32.92
N ARG A 409 -0.17 -2.59 32.01
CA ARG A 409 -0.19 -3.98 31.55
C ARG A 409 -0.17 -4.03 30.04
N TYR A 410 0.88 -3.46 29.47
CA TYR A 410 0.95 -3.06 28.07
C TYR A 410 0.71 -4.23 27.08
N PHE A 411 1.48 -5.31 27.23
CA PHE A 411 1.37 -6.51 26.39
C PHE A 411 0.00 -7.18 26.55
N GLU A 412 -0.44 -7.41 27.82
CA GLU A 412 -1.71 -8.08 28.11
C GLU A 412 -2.91 -7.26 27.58
N SER A 413 -2.81 -5.93 27.58
CA SER A 413 -3.86 -5.07 27.07
C SER A 413 -3.99 -5.17 25.55
N ILE A 414 -2.87 -5.22 24.83
CA ILE A 414 -2.89 -5.42 23.37
C ILE A 414 -3.45 -6.83 23.07
N TYR A 415 -2.96 -7.85 23.77
CA TYR A 415 -3.45 -9.23 23.62
C TYR A 415 -4.94 -9.34 23.90
N ALA A 416 -5.42 -8.78 25.01
CA ALA A 416 -6.82 -8.78 25.40
C ALA A 416 -7.69 -8.10 24.33
N PHE A 417 -7.25 -6.94 23.84
CA PHE A 417 -7.96 -6.22 22.82
C PHE A 417 -8.12 -7.05 21.53
N LEU A 418 -7.01 -7.59 21.01
CA LEU A 418 -7.00 -8.40 19.79
C LEU A 418 -7.81 -9.71 19.94
N SER A 419 -7.81 -10.30 21.13
CA SER A 419 -8.49 -11.57 21.41
C SER A 419 -10.00 -11.41 21.60
N GLN A 420 -10.46 -10.23 22.07
CA GLN A 420 -11.88 -9.95 22.37
C GLN A 420 -12.63 -9.35 21.18
N LEU A 421 -11.92 -8.99 20.09
CA LEU A 421 -12.58 -8.51 18.89
C LEU A 421 -13.46 -9.60 18.28
N GLU A 422 -14.63 -9.20 17.82
CA GLU A 422 -15.58 -10.08 17.12
C GLU A 422 -15.51 -9.91 15.59
N THR A 423 -14.63 -9.02 15.09
CA THR A 423 -14.43 -8.74 13.66
C THR A 423 -13.35 -9.63 13.04
N ASN A 424 -13.14 -9.53 11.75
CA ASN A 424 -12.05 -10.19 11.05
C ASN A 424 -10.64 -9.77 11.53
N ASP A 425 -10.54 -8.63 12.23
CA ASP A 425 -9.27 -8.13 12.78
C ASP A 425 -8.89 -8.74 14.15
N ARG A 426 -9.68 -9.70 14.64
CA ARG A 426 -9.35 -10.43 15.87
C ARG A 426 -8.09 -11.30 15.73
N LEU A 427 -7.43 -11.55 16.83
CA LEU A 427 -6.40 -12.58 16.90
C LEU A 427 -7.04 -13.97 16.65
N ARG A 428 -6.61 -14.67 15.60
CA ARG A 428 -7.08 -16.02 15.30
C ARG A 428 -6.62 -17.01 16.37
N ARG A 429 -7.51 -17.92 16.78
CA ARG A 429 -7.16 -18.96 17.73
C ARG A 429 -6.28 -20.03 17.07
N ILE A 430 -5.52 -20.76 17.87
CA ILE A 430 -4.58 -21.75 17.34
C ILE A 430 -5.27 -22.95 16.68
N ASP A 431 -6.46 -23.32 17.16
CA ASP A 431 -7.29 -24.36 16.56
C ASP A 431 -7.79 -23.97 15.15
N GLU A 432 -8.13 -22.69 14.95
CA GLU A 432 -8.49 -22.17 13.62
C GLU A 432 -7.28 -22.17 12.66
N VAL A 433 -6.08 -21.85 13.16
CA VAL A 433 -4.84 -21.90 12.36
C VAL A 433 -4.55 -23.34 11.96
N SER A 434 -4.67 -24.30 12.87
CA SER A 434 -4.48 -25.72 12.59
C SER A 434 -5.44 -26.23 11.52
N GLU A 435 -6.72 -25.85 11.59
CA GLU A 435 -7.69 -26.23 10.56
C GLU A 435 -7.43 -25.53 9.21
N ALA A 436 -7.08 -24.25 9.24
CA ALA A 436 -6.77 -23.51 8.02
C ALA A 436 -5.54 -24.06 7.27
N LEU A 437 -4.49 -24.51 7.99
CA LEU A 437 -3.28 -25.05 7.39
C LEU A 437 -3.57 -26.26 6.49
N LYS A 438 -4.58 -27.09 6.77
CA LYS A 438 -4.95 -28.25 5.95
C LYS A 438 -5.20 -27.92 4.47
N THR A 439 -5.65 -26.69 4.19
CA THR A 439 -6.06 -26.27 2.84
C THR A 439 -5.48 -24.94 2.42
N ALA A 440 -4.69 -24.27 3.29
CA ALA A 440 -4.13 -22.95 3.02
C ALA A 440 -3.14 -23.01 1.85
N GLU A 441 -3.40 -22.23 0.81
CA GLU A 441 -2.51 -22.10 -0.34
C GLU A 441 -1.34 -21.15 -0.02
N ILE A 442 -0.43 -21.61 0.83
CA ILE A 442 0.69 -20.83 1.39
C ILE A 442 1.55 -20.21 0.30
N TYR A 443 1.77 -20.92 -0.82
CA TYR A 443 2.61 -20.46 -1.92
C TYR A 443 2.00 -19.28 -2.71
N LYS A 444 0.72 -18.97 -2.60
CA LYS A 444 0.15 -17.75 -3.24
C LYS A 444 0.90 -16.48 -2.84
N ASN A 445 1.50 -16.48 -1.64
CA ASN A 445 2.44 -15.44 -1.22
C ASN A 445 3.83 -16.07 -1.06
N VAL A 446 4.62 -16.03 -2.13
CA VAL A 446 5.97 -16.65 -2.18
C VAL A 446 6.88 -16.18 -1.05
N LYS A 447 6.81 -14.89 -0.70
CA LYS A 447 7.64 -14.32 0.37
C LYS A 447 7.24 -14.88 1.74
N PHE A 448 5.94 -14.98 1.99
CA PHE A 448 5.42 -15.58 3.22
C PHE A 448 5.70 -17.09 3.27
N ALA A 449 5.54 -17.80 2.17
CA ALA A 449 5.88 -19.23 2.09
C ALA A 449 7.35 -19.48 2.42
N THR A 450 8.26 -18.73 1.81
CA THR A 450 9.70 -18.80 2.08
C THR A 450 10.00 -18.54 3.55
N TYR A 451 9.41 -17.49 4.12
CA TYR A 451 9.54 -17.15 5.54
C TYR A 451 9.02 -18.27 6.44
N LEU A 452 7.81 -18.80 6.21
CA LEU A 452 7.20 -19.84 7.05
C LEU A 452 8.01 -21.13 7.04
N LEU A 453 8.40 -21.59 5.85
CA LEU A 453 9.24 -22.79 5.69
C LEU A 453 10.60 -22.61 6.39
N TYR A 454 11.21 -21.45 6.28
CA TYR A 454 12.44 -21.12 7.00
C TYR A 454 12.25 -21.18 8.53
N LYS A 455 11.13 -20.71 9.03
CA LYS A 455 10.82 -20.73 10.46
C LYS A 455 10.53 -22.15 10.98
N ILE A 456 9.95 -23.03 10.16
CA ILE A 456 9.80 -24.45 10.47
C ILE A 456 11.16 -25.08 10.65
N GLU A 457 12.12 -24.80 9.80
CA GLU A 457 13.50 -25.27 9.92
C GLU A 457 14.27 -24.68 11.14
N ASN A 458 13.61 -23.85 11.97
CA ASN A 458 14.18 -23.16 13.16
C ASN A 458 15.32 -22.17 12.87
N GLY A 459 15.35 -21.60 11.67
CA GLY A 459 16.48 -20.80 11.24
C GLY A 459 17.80 -21.61 11.21
N ARG A 460 17.70 -22.92 11.36
CA ARG A 460 18.81 -23.84 11.18
C ARG A 460 19.12 -23.96 9.70
N TYR A 461 19.64 -22.85 9.13
CA TYR A 461 20.54 -23.10 8.01
C TYR A 461 21.63 -24.00 8.53
N PRO A 462 21.88 -25.13 7.87
CA PRO A 462 23.07 -25.88 8.22
C PRO A 462 24.22 -24.88 8.22
N LYS A 463 25.04 -24.86 9.26
CA LYS A 463 26.24 -24.00 9.35
C LYS A 463 27.18 -24.13 8.12
N VAL A 464 26.96 -25.14 7.30
CA VAL A 464 27.61 -25.44 6.02
C VAL A 464 27.21 -24.42 4.92
N TYR A 465 26.14 -23.64 5.09
CA TYR A 465 25.63 -22.68 4.10
C TYR A 465 25.66 -21.25 4.64
N SER A 466 26.85 -20.77 5.03
CA SER A 466 27.09 -19.33 5.30
C SER A 466 26.80 -18.44 4.06
N GLU A 467 26.53 -19.04 2.90
CA GLU A 467 26.19 -18.36 1.64
C GLU A 467 24.68 -18.16 1.43
N PHE A 468 23.81 -18.74 2.26
CA PHE A 468 22.36 -18.65 2.10
C PHE A 468 21.76 -17.59 3.00
N THR A 469 21.63 -16.38 2.49
CA THR A 469 20.69 -15.41 3.08
C THR A 469 19.29 -15.68 2.51
N LEU A 470 18.25 -15.54 3.34
CA LEU A 470 16.82 -15.71 2.94
C LEU A 470 16.48 -14.99 1.61
N ALA A 471 17.15 -13.89 1.33
CA ALA A 471 16.80 -13.02 0.21
C ALA A 471 17.29 -13.52 -1.16
N ASN A 472 18.40 -14.26 -1.26
CA ASN A 472 19.09 -14.40 -2.55
C ASN A 472 19.44 -15.81 -3.01
N SER A 473 19.31 -16.83 -2.18
CA SER A 473 19.87 -18.15 -2.49
C SER A 473 18.93 -19.34 -2.30
N VAL A 474 17.79 -19.11 -1.66
CA VAL A 474 16.78 -20.14 -1.38
C VAL A 474 15.54 -19.89 -2.22
N SER A 475 14.92 -20.95 -2.71
CA SER A 475 13.62 -20.92 -3.38
C SER A 475 12.71 -22.00 -2.81
N VAL A 476 11.42 -21.75 -2.89
CA VAL A 476 10.42 -22.75 -2.54
C VAL A 476 10.37 -23.80 -3.62
N GLU A 477 10.44 -25.06 -3.23
CA GLU A 477 10.30 -26.24 -4.08
C GLU A 477 8.93 -26.85 -3.89
N HIS A 478 8.28 -27.20 -5.01
CA HIS A 478 7.08 -28.03 -5.03
C HIS A 478 7.48 -29.49 -5.22
N ILE A 479 7.28 -30.32 -4.21
CA ILE A 479 7.60 -31.76 -4.29
C ILE A 479 6.75 -32.38 -5.40
N MET A 480 5.41 -32.32 -5.33
CA MET A 480 4.53 -32.53 -6.48
C MET A 480 4.62 -31.29 -7.36
N PRO A 481 5.07 -31.40 -8.62
CA PRO A 481 5.46 -30.27 -9.45
C PRO A 481 4.29 -29.37 -9.87
N GLN A 482 4.59 -28.15 -10.31
CA GLN A 482 3.57 -27.20 -10.81
C GLN A 482 2.91 -27.69 -12.12
N THR A 483 3.58 -28.52 -12.88
CA THR A 483 3.01 -29.17 -14.07
C THR A 483 3.21 -30.68 -13.91
N LEU A 484 2.10 -31.42 -13.87
CA LEU A 484 2.16 -32.89 -13.78
C LEU A 484 2.73 -33.48 -15.06
N THR A 485 3.66 -34.43 -14.88
CA THR A 485 4.12 -35.35 -15.96
C THR A 485 3.31 -36.65 -15.92
N ASP A 486 3.39 -37.45 -16.98
CA ASP A 486 2.68 -38.73 -17.04
C ASP A 486 3.03 -39.66 -15.85
N GLU A 487 4.29 -39.62 -15.37
CA GLU A 487 4.73 -40.37 -14.20
C GLU A 487 3.99 -39.91 -12.92
N TRP A 488 3.79 -38.60 -12.75
CA TRP A 488 3.04 -38.07 -11.63
C TRP A 488 1.55 -38.40 -11.72
N VAL A 489 0.96 -38.34 -12.92
CA VAL A 489 -0.44 -38.74 -13.13
C VAL A 489 -0.64 -40.21 -12.78
N VAL A 490 0.26 -41.07 -13.19
CA VAL A 490 0.22 -42.52 -12.84
C VAL A 490 0.36 -42.74 -11.33
N MET A 491 1.27 -42.02 -10.66
CA MET A 491 1.48 -42.10 -9.21
C MET A 491 0.27 -41.65 -8.41
N LEU A 492 -0.38 -40.54 -8.80
CA LEU A 492 -1.53 -39.94 -8.11
C LEU A 492 -2.85 -40.67 -8.44
N GLY A 493 -2.89 -41.44 -9.55
CA GLY A 493 -4.05 -42.20 -9.95
C GLY A 493 -5.19 -41.38 -10.55
N ASN A 494 -6.42 -41.88 -10.45
CA ASN A 494 -7.60 -41.32 -11.11
C ASN A 494 -7.97 -39.91 -10.61
N GLU A 495 -7.53 -39.53 -9.42
CA GLU A 495 -7.82 -38.23 -8.79
C GLU A 495 -6.65 -37.23 -8.96
N ALA A 496 -5.73 -37.48 -9.91
CA ALA A 496 -4.49 -36.70 -10.05
C ALA A 496 -4.75 -35.19 -10.21
N GLU A 497 -5.73 -34.79 -11.03
CA GLU A 497 -6.05 -33.39 -11.27
C GLU A 497 -6.65 -32.72 -10.00
N ASP A 498 -7.52 -33.40 -9.28
CA ASP A 498 -8.14 -32.88 -8.06
C ASP A 498 -7.12 -32.76 -6.92
N ILE A 499 -6.25 -33.77 -6.77
CA ILE A 499 -5.13 -33.75 -5.81
C ILE A 499 -4.19 -32.59 -6.13
N HIS A 500 -3.81 -32.43 -7.39
CA HIS A 500 -2.93 -31.35 -7.83
C HIS A 500 -3.54 -29.98 -7.56
N LYS A 501 -4.79 -29.77 -7.94
CA LYS A 501 -5.51 -28.52 -7.70
C LYS A 501 -5.61 -28.17 -6.22
N THR A 502 -5.87 -29.18 -5.38
CA THR A 502 -6.12 -28.98 -3.94
C THR A 502 -4.81 -28.77 -3.17
N TYR A 503 -3.78 -29.56 -3.44
CA TYR A 503 -2.60 -29.63 -2.60
C TYR A 503 -1.34 -28.97 -3.17
N LEU A 504 -1.37 -28.49 -4.42
CA LEU A 504 -0.19 -27.91 -5.08
C LEU A 504 0.52 -26.88 -4.21
N ASN A 505 -0.24 -25.92 -3.67
CA ASN A 505 0.28 -24.76 -2.95
C ASN A 505 0.21 -24.88 -1.43
N THR A 506 -0.18 -26.05 -0.90
CA THR A 506 -0.30 -26.30 0.54
C THR A 506 1.05 -26.63 1.17
N LEU A 507 1.12 -26.44 2.49
CA LEU A 507 2.36 -26.66 3.26
C LEU A 507 2.92 -28.07 3.10
N GLY A 508 2.04 -29.08 2.98
CA GLY A 508 2.41 -30.48 2.81
C GLY A 508 3.20 -30.78 1.52
N ASN A 509 3.01 -29.96 0.48
CA ASN A 509 3.70 -30.11 -0.80
C ASN A 509 4.95 -29.22 -0.94
N LEU A 510 5.21 -28.31 0.01
CA LEU A 510 6.28 -27.31 -0.13
C LEU A 510 7.53 -27.68 0.67
N SER A 511 8.69 -27.36 0.11
CA SER A 511 9.98 -27.43 0.78
C SER A 511 10.87 -26.27 0.39
N LEU A 512 12.10 -26.19 0.93
CA LEU A 512 13.11 -25.22 0.53
C LEU A 512 14.24 -25.93 -0.22
N SER A 513 14.79 -25.24 -1.22
CA SER A 513 15.95 -25.71 -1.97
C SER A 513 16.81 -24.53 -2.44
N SER A 514 18.07 -24.79 -2.84
CA SER A 514 18.85 -23.78 -3.55
C SER A 514 18.25 -23.56 -4.95
N ARG A 515 18.40 -22.36 -5.50
CA ARG A 515 17.89 -22.05 -6.85
C ARG A 515 18.41 -23.00 -7.92
N SER A 516 19.70 -23.37 -7.84
CA SER A 516 20.31 -24.30 -8.79
C SER A 516 19.70 -25.71 -8.73
N LYS A 517 19.45 -26.22 -7.53
CA LYS A 517 18.83 -27.54 -7.33
C LYS A 517 17.33 -27.51 -7.65
N ASN A 518 16.63 -26.42 -7.32
CA ASN A 518 15.24 -26.23 -7.69
C ASN A 518 15.08 -26.30 -9.23
N SER A 519 15.97 -25.62 -9.97
CA SER A 519 15.96 -25.68 -11.44
C SER A 519 16.21 -27.08 -11.99
N ILE A 520 17.01 -27.94 -11.30
CA ILE A 520 17.23 -29.32 -11.68
C ILE A 520 15.99 -30.17 -11.37
N MET A 521 15.37 -29.98 -10.21
CA MET A 521 14.19 -30.72 -9.79
C MET A 521 12.96 -30.40 -10.66
N SER A 522 12.75 -29.16 -11.09
CA SER A 522 11.69 -28.75 -12.01
C SER A 522 10.43 -29.67 -11.93
N ASN A 523 10.03 -30.31 -13.04
CA ASN A 523 8.90 -31.24 -13.09
C ASN A 523 9.35 -32.73 -13.07
N GLU A 524 10.58 -33.00 -12.58
CA GLU A 524 11.12 -34.35 -12.50
C GLU A 524 10.27 -35.31 -11.65
N SER A 525 10.50 -36.60 -11.79
CA SER A 525 9.84 -37.65 -11.00
C SER A 525 10.09 -37.47 -9.51
N PHE A 526 9.20 -38.02 -8.68
CA PHE A 526 9.38 -37.98 -7.23
C PHE A 526 10.71 -38.62 -6.79
N ILE A 527 11.12 -39.70 -7.43
CA ILE A 527 12.38 -40.38 -7.09
C ILE A 527 13.57 -39.44 -7.31
N THR A 528 13.62 -38.76 -8.46
CA THR A 528 14.67 -37.77 -8.75
C THR A 528 14.69 -36.65 -7.72
N LYS A 529 13.54 -36.07 -7.44
CA LYS A 529 13.40 -34.99 -6.43
C LYS A 529 13.77 -35.45 -5.04
N ARG A 530 13.32 -36.67 -4.63
CA ARG A 530 13.66 -37.29 -3.35
C ARG A 530 15.17 -37.41 -3.17
N ASP A 531 15.85 -37.91 -4.17
CA ASP A 531 17.29 -38.14 -4.12
C ASP A 531 18.05 -36.82 -3.99
N ILE A 532 17.63 -35.79 -4.71
CA ILE A 532 18.21 -34.44 -4.60
C ILE A 532 17.94 -33.84 -3.21
N LEU A 533 16.71 -33.94 -2.67
CA LEU A 533 16.35 -33.44 -1.36
C LEU A 533 17.08 -34.14 -0.20
N ASN A 534 17.47 -35.42 -0.41
CA ASN A 534 18.23 -36.19 0.57
C ASN A 534 19.76 -36.03 0.45
N THR A 535 20.28 -35.32 -0.55
CA THR A 535 21.73 -35.10 -0.66
C THR A 535 22.24 -34.22 0.48
N SER A 536 23.48 -34.44 0.92
CA SER A 536 24.09 -33.72 2.07
C SER A 536 24.11 -32.20 1.93
N GLY A 537 24.04 -31.68 0.73
CA GLY A 537 23.99 -30.27 0.41
C GLY A 537 22.58 -29.63 0.30
N SER A 538 21.50 -30.41 0.45
CA SER A 538 20.10 -29.95 0.32
C SER A 538 19.26 -30.31 1.54
N LYS A 539 19.84 -30.87 2.58
CA LYS A 539 19.11 -31.47 3.67
C LYS A 539 18.58 -30.40 4.64
N PHE A 540 17.40 -29.92 4.35
CA PHE A 540 16.57 -29.24 5.35
C PHE A 540 16.00 -30.30 6.29
N ILE A 541 16.50 -30.35 7.54
CA ILE A 541 16.28 -31.47 8.46
C ILE A 541 14.82 -31.61 8.83
N GLU A 542 14.17 -30.48 9.20
CA GLU A 542 12.77 -30.54 9.63
C GLU A 542 11.81 -30.59 8.44
N LEU A 543 12.07 -29.84 7.39
CA LEU A 543 11.21 -29.82 6.20
C LEU A 543 11.19 -31.14 5.45
N ASN A 544 12.32 -31.86 5.42
CA ASN A 544 12.49 -33.09 4.61
C ASN A 544 12.51 -34.37 5.44
N LYS A 545 12.18 -34.28 6.74
CA LYS A 545 12.20 -35.44 7.65
C LYS A 545 11.30 -36.60 7.20
N ASP A 546 10.19 -36.26 6.53
CA ASP A 546 9.21 -37.23 6.06
C ASP A 546 9.58 -37.82 4.70
N ILE A 547 10.54 -37.22 3.99
CA ILE A 547 11.02 -37.73 2.68
C ILE A 547 12.17 -38.69 2.91
N LYS A 548 11.83 -39.99 3.03
CA LYS A 548 12.82 -41.05 3.31
C LYS A 548 13.56 -41.43 2.04
N PRO A 549 14.87 -41.83 2.17
CA PRO A 549 15.67 -42.25 1.00
C PRO A 549 15.10 -43.42 0.21
N ASP A 550 14.33 -44.29 0.87
CA ASP A 550 13.70 -45.49 0.30
C ASP A 550 12.25 -45.28 -0.15
N GLN A 551 11.69 -44.07 0.07
CA GLN A 551 10.32 -43.77 -0.31
C GLN A 551 10.14 -43.72 -1.83
N THR A 552 9.16 -44.45 -2.35
CA THR A 552 8.93 -44.61 -3.80
C THR A 552 7.71 -43.82 -4.29
N VAL A 553 6.84 -43.39 -3.39
CA VAL A 553 5.59 -42.67 -3.72
C VAL A 553 5.42 -41.39 -2.91
N PHE A 554 4.74 -40.42 -3.53
CA PHE A 554 4.35 -39.18 -2.89
C PHE A 554 2.93 -38.84 -3.36
N THR A 555 1.95 -39.45 -2.73
CA THR A 555 0.53 -39.36 -3.04
C THR A 555 -0.17 -38.41 -2.09
N LYS A 556 -1.47 -38.23 -2.21
CA LYS A 556 -2.31 -37.46 -1.28
C LYS A 556 -2.00 -37.79 0.18
N LYS A 557 -1.86 -39.08 0.50
CA LYS A 557 -1.61 -39.54 1.88
C LYS A 557 -0.29 -39.01 2.44
N GLU A 558 0.78 -39.03 1.63
CA GLU A 558 2.09 -38.53 2.06
C GLU A 558 2.06 -37.01 2.21
N ILE A 559 1.34 -36.30 1.33
CA ILE A 559 1.16 -34.84 1.44
C ILE A 559 0.40 -34.49 2.73
N GLU A 560 -0.71 -35.16 3.03
CA GLU A 560 -1.53 -34.92 4.22
C GLU A 560 -0.77 -35.26 5.52
N ASN A 561 -0.08 -36.40 5.58
CA ASN A 561 0.75 -36.76 6.75
C ASN A 561 1.85 -35.74 7.02
N ARG A 562 2.49 -35.30 5.95
CA ARG A 562 3.55 -34.27 6.04
C ARG A 562 2.97 -32.92 6.48
N GLU A 563 1.81 -32.57 5.96
CA GLU A 563 1.10 -31.36 6.35
C GLU A 563 0.75 -31.36 7.83
N GLU A 564 0.16 -32.43 8.35
CA GLU A 564 -0.20 -32.57 9.77
C GLU A 564 1.00 -32.29 10.67
N ARG A 565 2.14 -32.96 10.41
CA ARG A 565 3.37 -32.77 11.18
C ARG A 565 3.93 -31.35 11.10
N LEU A 566 3.97 -30.76 9.88
CA LEU A 566 4.48 -29.39 9.72
C LEU A 566 3.53 -28.36 10.36
N SER A 567 2.23 -28.62 10.32
CA SER A 567 1.22 -27.80 10.98
C SER A 567 1.36 -27.81 12.50
N GLU A 568 1.66 -28.97 13.13
CA GLU A 568 1.98 -29.04 14.56
C GLU A 568 3.17 -28.15 14.93
N ILE A 569 4.23 -28.15 14.12
CA ILE A 569 5.40 -27.29 14.34
C ILE A 569 5.01 -25.80 14.24
N VAL A 570 4.22 -25.42 13.23
CA VAL A 570 3.74 -24.04 13.05
C VAL A 570 2.87 -23.64 14.24
N CYS A 571 1.89 -24.46 14.61
CA CYS A 571 0.98 -24.18 15.72
C CYS A 571 1.75 -24.02 17.04
N SER A 572 2.69 -24.91 17.35
CA SER A 572 3.52 -24.81 18.54
C SER A 572 4.38 -23.55 18.55
N LYS A 573 4.90 -23.14 17.39
CA LYS A 573 5.79 -21.97 17.30
C LYS A 573 5.06 -20.65 17.45
N TYR A 574 3.85 -20.57 16.99
CA TYR A 574 3.02 -19.37 17.02
C TYR A 574 1.91 -19.43 18.08
N ASP A 575 2.02 -20.32 19.07
CA ASP A 575 1.17 -20.33 20.25
C ASP A 575 1.75 -19.35 21.30
N LEU A 576 0.88 -18.47 21.80
CA LEU A 576 1.22 -17.49 22.85
C LEU A 576 0.93 -18.02 24.26
N GLY A 577 0.39 -19.25 24.36
CA GLY A 577 -0.05 -19.80 25.63
C GLY A 577 -1.20 -19.01 26.27
N SER A 578 -1.39 -19.19 27.58
CA SER A 578 -2.43 -18.49 28.34
C SER A 578 -1.93 -17.14 28.83
N VAL A 579 -2.62 -16.05 28.46
CA VAL A 579 -2.34 -14.70 28.94
C VAL A 579 -3.41 -14.27 29.94
N ASN A 580 -3.03 -13.79 31.11
CA ASN A 580 -3.97 -13.29 32.09
C ASN A 580 -4.48 -11.89 31.68
N VAL A 581 -5.72 -11.81 31.30
CA VAL A 581 -6.39 -10.56 30.87
C VAL A 581 -7.42 -10.03 31.88
N ALA A 582 -7.52 -10.64 33.06
CA ALA A 582 -8.50 -10.24 34.05
C ALA A 582 -8.33 -8.78 34.48
N GLY A 583 -9.41 -8.04 34.55
CA GLY A 583 -9.44 -6.63 34.97
C GLY A 583 -9.07 -5.60 33.89
N ILE A 584 -8.66 -6.00 32.69
CA ILE A 584 -8.44 -5.10 31.57
C ILE A 584 -9.80 -4.68 31.01
N LYS A 585 -9.99 -3.36 30.82
CA LYS A 585 -11.24 -2.79 30.32
C LYS A 585 -10.95 -1.92 29.10
N PHE A 586 -11.88 -1.92 28.16
CA PHE A 586 -11.91 -1.04 27.02
C PHE A 586 -13.20 -0.22 27.02
N GLU A 587 -13.28 0.81 26.20
CA GLU A 587 -14.54 1.58 26.08
C GLU A 587 -15.69 0.74 25.52
N ASP A 588 -16.93 1.13 25.90
CA ASP A 588 -18.16 0.38 25.58
C ASP A 588 -18.66 0.59 24.13
N SER A 589 -17.89 1.18 23.25
CA SER A 589 -18.21 1.33 21.83
C SER A 589 -17.48 0.29 20.96
N VAL A 590 -18.14 -0.19 19.92
CA VAL A 590 -17.53 -1.02 18.87
C VAL A 590 -17.08 -0.11 17.74
N GLU A 591 -15.77 -0.07 17.48
CA GLU A 591 -15.21 0.67 16.36
C GLU A 591 -15.12 -0.24 15.13
N VAL A 592 -15.64 0.22 14.00
CA VAL A 592 -15.53 -0.46 12.71
C VAL A 592 -14.74 0.41 11.75
N ILE A 593 -13.56 -0.06 11.34
CA ILE A 593 -12.75 0.57 10.30
C ILE A 593 -13.33 0.13 8.96
N CYS A 594 -13.72 1.10 8.14
CA CYS A 594 -14.37 0.82 6.88
C CYS A 594 -13.38 0.33 5.81
N SER A 595 -13.88 -0.46 4.87
CA SER A 595 -13.16 -0.87 3.66
C SER A 595 -14.15 -0.97 2.50
N THR A 596 -13.66 -0.94 1.27
CA THR A 596 -14.49 -1.06 0.07
C THR A 596 -14.99 -2.49 -0.18
N ASP A 597 -14.25 -3.50 0.28
CA ASP A 597 -14.69 -4.90 0.29
C ASP A 597 -15.60 -5.16 1.50
N TYR A 598 -16.80 -4.69 1.39
CA TYR A 598 -17.74 -4.53 2.46
C TYR A 598 -18.41 -5.84 2.90
N GLU A 599 -18.30 -6.17 4.19
CA GLU A 599 -19.06 -7.25 4.84
C GLU A 599 -20.28 -6.64 5.56
N GLU A 600 -21.41 -7.33 5.60
CA GLU A 600 -22.70 -6.85 6.11
C GLU A 600 -22.73 -6.60 7.65
N VAL A 601 -21.78 -5.83 8.16
CA VAL A 601 -21.57 -5.59 9.60
C VAL A 601 -22.58 -4.60 10.20
N PHE A 602 -23.14 -3.68 9.40
CA PHE A 602 -23.91 -2.55 9.92
C PHE A 602 -25.43 -2.78 9.97
N ASN A 603 -25.93 -3.86 9.40
CA ASN A 603 -27.36 -4.17 9.47
C ASN A 603 -27.81 -4.35 10.92
N SER A 604 -28.88 -3.64 11.30
CA SER A 604 -29.45 -3.63 12.65
C SER A 604 -28.54 -3.05 13.74
N THR A 605 -27.46 -2.37 13.39
CA THR A 605 -26.61 -1.62 14.33
C THR A 605 -27.01 -0.16 14.40
N VAL A 606 -26.57 0.54 15.46
CA VAL A 606 -26.80 1.97 15.66
C VAL A 606 -25.47 2.70 15.74
N PRO A 607 -25.16 3.62 14.81
CA PRO A 607 -23.97 4.45 14.91
C PRO A 607 -24.17 5.50 16.01
N ILE A 608 -23.09 5.76 16.76
CA ILE A 608 -23.07 6.82 17.78
C ILE A 608 -22.14 7.97 17.40
N ALA A 609 -21.11 7.69 16.62
CA ALA A 609 -20.20 8.66 16.04
C ALA A 609 -19.51 8.05 14.80
N TYR A 610 -18.89 8.90 13.99
CA TYR A 610 -17.90 8.49 13.01
C TYR A 610 -16.68 9.41 13.09
N LYS A 611 -15.53 8.87 12.72
CA LYS A 611 -14.28 9.62 12.59
C LYS A 611 -13.82 9.57 11.14
N ILE A 612 -13.52 10.73 10.58
CA ILE A 612 -12.85 10.88 9.29
C ILE A 612 -11.71 11.87 9.45
N PHE A 613 -10.52 11.52 8.97
CA PHE A 613 -9.30 12.25 9.28
C PHE A 613 -9.13 12.35 10.82
N ASP A 614 -8.96 13.57 11.35
CA ASP A 614 -8.84 13.82 12.81
C ASP A 614 -10.15 14.27 13.46
N LYS A 615 -11.25 14.35 12.69
CA LYS A 615 -12.54 14.84 13.20
C LYS A 615 -13.43 13.67 13.60
N GLU A 616 -13.78 13.57 14.88
CA GLU A 616 -14.81 12.68 15.39
C GLU A 616 -16.14 13.45 15.51
N ILE A 617 -17.19 12.93 14.90
CA ILE A 617 -18.49 13.59 14.76
C ILE A 617 -19.57 12.66 15.29
N PRO A 618 -20.34 13.07 16.34
CA PRO A 618 -21.44 12.29 16.84
C PRO A 618 -22.59 12.22 15.84
N VAL A 619 -23.18 11.03 15.67
CA VAL A 619 -24.32 10.76 14.80
C VAL A 619 -25.23 9.69 15.39
N ASP A 620 -26.46 9.62 14.89
CA ASP A 620 -27.47 8.65 15.31
C ASP A 620 -28.00 7.79 14.15
N SER A 621 -27.51 8.05 12.92
CA SER A 621 -27.92 7.32 11.72
C SER A 621 -26.83 7.29 10.66
N PHE A 622 -26.84 6.24 9.83
CA PHE A 622 -25.88 6.06 8.73
C PHE A 622 -26.06 7.11 7.61
N SER A 623 -27.28 7.58 7.39
CA SER A 623 -27.55 8.66 6.43
C SER A 623 -26.84 9.97 6.80
N LYS A 624 -26.71 10.28 8.09
CA LYS A 624 -25.94 11.44 8.57
C LYS A 624 -24.43 11.28 8.34
N ILE A 625 -23.91 10.07 8.29
CA ILE A 625 -22.51 9.80 7.91
C ILE A 625 -22.27 10.19 6.46
N ILE A 626 -23.16 9.79 5.54
CA ILE A 626 -23.08 10.16 4.12
C ILE A 626 -22.99 11.68 3.97
N VAL A 627 -23.95 12.39 4.57
CA VAL A 627 -24.05 13.85 4.48
C VAL A 627 -22.82 14.54 5.09
N GLY A 628 -22.38 14.06 6.25
CA GLY A 628 -21.25 14.64 6.95
C GLY A 628 -19.93 14.45 6.21
N VAL A 629 -19.67 13.24 5.69
CA VAL A 629 -18.47 12.96 4.90
C VAL A 629 -18.51 13.76 3.59
N ALA A 630 -19.63 13.78 2.88
CA ALA A 630 -19.75 14.54 1.63
C ALA A 630 -19.51 16.05 1.84
N LYS A 631 -19.98 16.64 2.96
CA LYS A 631 -19.69 18.04 3.33
C LYS A 631 -18.21 18.29 3.59
N ILE A 632 -17.53 17.39 4.30
CA ILE A 632 -16.09 17.48 4.57
C ILE A 632 -15.30 17.40 3.27
N LEU A 633 -15.70 16.50 2.35
CA LEU A 633 -15.07 16.37 1.05
C LEU A 633 -15.29 17.60 0.16
N LEU A 634 -16.49 18.19 0.20
CA LEU A 634 -16.79 19.45 -0.50
C LEU A 634 -15.96 20.61 0.05
N GLU A 635 -15.83 20.72 1.38
CA GLU A 635 -15.00 21.76 2.03
C GLU A 635 -13.51 21.61 1.65
N LYS A 636 -13.00 20.38 1.63
CA LYS A 636 -11.57 20.10 1.40
C LYS A 636 -11.19 20.08 -0.09
N TYR A 637 -12.11 19.65 -0.96
CA TYR A 637 -11.89 19.45 -2.40
C TYR A 637 -13.05 20.01 -3.25
N PRO A 638 -13.32 21.32 -3.21
CA PRO A 638 -14.53 21.88 -3.83
C PRO A 638 -14.60 21.67 -5.35
N GLU A 639 -13.51 21.83 -6.07
CA GLU A 639 -13.46 21.65 -7.53
C GLU A 639 -13.79 20.20 -7.93
N LYS A 640 -13.20 19.23 -7.25
CA LYS A 640 -13.43 17.80 -7.50
C LYS A 640 -14.87 17.39 -7.19
N MET A 641 -15.45 17.91 -6.11
CA MET A 641 -16.86 17.64 -5.78
C MET A 641 -17.82 18.22 -6.82
N ARG A 642 -17.54 19.42 -7.34
CA ARG A 642 -18.33 20.02 -8.43
C ARG A 642 -18.23 19.21 -9.72
N GLU A 643 -17.05 18.70 -10.05
CA GLU A 643 -16.85 17.77 -11.19
C GLU A 643 -17.71 16.50 -11.03
N ILE A 644 -17.70 15.90 -9.84
CA ILE A 644 -18.49 14.70 -9.49
C ILE A 644 -19.99 14.98 -9.61
N ALA A 645 -20.47 16.13 -9.11
CA ALA A 645 -21.88 16.52 -9.19
C ALA A 645 -22.31 16.83 -10.64
N ALA A 646 -21.44 17.44 -11.46
CA ALA A 646 -21.71 17.72 -12.86
C ALA A 646 -21.82 16.46 -13.71
N ASN A 647 -21.11 15.39 -13.33
CA ASN A 647 -21.14 14.10 -14.00
C ASN A 647 -22.22 13.15 -13.46
N MET A 648 -23.08 13.62 -12.55
CA MET A 648 -24.21 12.86 -11.98
C MET A 648 -23.73 11.50 -11.42
N TYR A 649 -22.83 11.55 -10.45
CA TYR A 649 -22.11 10.38 -9.95
C TYR A 649 -23.03 9.30 -9.37
N ASN A 650 -22.87 8.08 -9.89
CA ASN A 650 -23.46 6.85 -9.36
C ASN A 650 -22.39 5.75 -9.27
N PRO A 651 -22.06 5.24 -8.08
CA PRO A 651 -21.04 4.19 -7.92
C PRO A 651 -21.51 2.80 -8.36
N TRP A 652 -22.82 2.60 -8.56
CA TRP A 652 -23.38 1.31 -8.96
C TRP A 652 -23.69 1.30 -10.44
N ASN A 653 -22.88 0.59 -11.23
CA ASN A 653 -23.06 0.43 -12.66
C ASN A 653 -24.48 -0.11 -12.98
N GLY A 654 -25.33 0.73 -13.59
CA GLY A 654 -26.70 0.38 -13.99
C GLY A 654 -27.81 0.82 -13.02
N GLY A 655 -27.51 1.62 -12.01
CA GLY A 655 -28.53 2.27 -11.17
C GLY A 655 -29.26 3.37 -11.93
N GLU A 656 -30.61 3.43 -11.77
CA GLU A 656 -31.46 4.43 -12.45
C GLU A 656 -31.40 5.82 -11.81
N ARG A 657 -30.59 6.05 -10.74
CA ARG A 657 -30.63 7.28 -9.95
C ARG A 657 -29.24 7.83 -9.68
N ASP A 658 -29.09 9.12 -9.91
CA ASP A 658 -27.90 9.89 -9.61
C ASP A 658 -27.75 10.03 -8.08
N CYS A 659 -26.55 9.74 -7.54
CA CYS A 659 -26.33 9.71 -6.10
C CYS A 659 -25.72 11.02 -5.58
N ILE A 660 -24.98 11.75 -6.44
CA ILE A 660 -24.51 13.12 -6.19
C ILE A 660 -24.78 13.92 -7.46
N HIS A 661 -25.50 15.05 -7.32
CA HIS A 661 -25.95 15.88 -8.45
C HIS A 661 -26.18 17.32 -7.98
N TYR A 662 -26.31 18.23 -8.94
CA TYR A 662 -26.83 19.55 -8.68
C TYR A 662 -28.34 19.50 -8.41
N THR A 663 -28.86 20.45 -7.64
CA THR A 663 -30.30 20.57 -7.38
C THR A 663 -31.08 20.63 -8.70
N ILE A 664 -31.97 19.65 -8.90
CA ILE A 664 -32.72 19.50 -10.18
C ILE A 664 -33.90 20.47 -10.21
N ASP A 665 -34.69 20.49 -9.12
CA ASP A 665 -35.85 21.38 -8.98
C ASP A 665 -36.21 21.64 -7.48
N GLU A 666 -37.26 22.39 -7.21
CA GLU A 666 -37.71 22.70 -5.85
C GLU A 666 -38.28 21.49 -5.06
N ASN A 667 -38.60 20.39 -5.75
CA ASN A 667 -39.12 19.15 -5.16
C ASN A 667 -38.04 18.10 -4.89
N ASP A 668 -36.78 18.44 -5.18
CA ASP A 668 -35.65 17.54 -4.96
C ASP A 668 -35.49 17.21 -3.47
N LYS A 669 -35.71 15.95 -3.11
CA LYS A 669 -35.73 15.45 -1.72
C LYS A 669 -34.36 15.01 -1.20
N ASP A 670 -33.34 14.97 -2.05
CA ASP A 670 -32.00 14.58 -1.64
C ASP A 670 -31.35 15.64 -0.76
N GLN A 671 -30.42 15.24 0.11
CA GLN A 671 -29.87 16.09 1.15
C GLN A 671 -28.87 17.11 0.58
N LEU A 672 -29.07 18.37 0.89
CA LEU A 672 -28.18 19.45 0.48
C LEU A 672 -26.85 19.40 1.26
N ILE A 673 -25.72 19.34 0.55
CA ILE A 673 -24.38 19.33 1.14
C ILE A 673 -23.60 20.63 0.92
N GLY A 674 -24.02 21.47 -0.05
CA GLY A 674 -23.47 22.78 -0.37
C GLY A 674 -24.58 23.71 -0.84
N GLU A 675 -24.24 24.79 -1.54
CA GLU A 675 -25.25 25.80 -2.01
C GLU A 675 -26.22 25.17 -2.99
N ASP A 676 -25.78 24.27 -3.85
CA ASP A 676 -26.50 23.71 -4.99
C ASP A 676 -26.26 22.21 -5.23
N ILE A 677 -25.41 21.55 -4.42
CA ILE A 677 -25.08 20.13 -4.56
C ILE A 677 -25.87 19.30 -3.54
N ARG A 678 -26.45 18.22 -4.03
CA ARG A 678 -27.24 17.26 -3.23
C ARG A 678 -26.66 15.87 -3.25
N VAL A 679 -26.93 15.10 -2.18
CA VAL A 679 -26.55 13.71 -2.04
C VAL A 679 -27.74 12.83 -1.67
N HIS A 680 -27.90 11.71 -2.36
CA HIS A 680 -28.92 10.72 -2.02
C HIS A 680 -28.55 9.95 -0.76
N THR A 681 -29.51 9.77 0.17
CA THR A 681 -29.25 9.19 1.49
C THR A 681 -30.20 8.04 1.86
N ASN A 682 -31.13 7.68 0.98
CA ASN A 682 -32.12 6.63 1.27
C ASN A 682 -31.54 5.23 0.98
N TYR A 683 -30.59 4.81 1.79
CA TYR A 683 -29.94 3.50 1.73
C TYR A 683 -30.09 2.77 3.07
N ASN A 684 -30.00 1.42 3.03
CA ASN A 684 -29.79 0.66 4.25
C ASN A 684 -28.41 0.95 4.86
N ALA A 685 -28.18 0.55 6.10
CA ALA A 685 -26.95 0.83 6.83
C ALA A 685 -25.69 0.44 6.03
N ASN A 686 -25.70 -0.74 5.45
CA ASN A 686 -24.58 -1.28 4.69
C ASN A 686 -24.34 -0.50 3.39
N SER A 687 -25.37 -0.28 2.60
CA SER A 687 -25.25 0.51 1.36
C SER A 687 -24.84 1.95 1.65
N SER A 688 -25.24 2.53 2.80
CA SER A 688 -24.80 3.86 3.24
C SER A 688 -23.29 3.92 3.43
N VAL A 689 -22.72 2.94 4.12
CA VAL A 689 -21.27 2.88 4.34
C VAL A 689 -20.53 2.60 3.04
N GLN A 690 -21.02 1.65 2.24
CA GLN A 690 -20.45 1.34 0.92
C GLN A 690 -20.44 2.55 -0.01
N PHE A 691 -21.54 3.29 -0.08
CA PHE A 691 -21.58 4.53 -0.85
C PHE A 691 -20.53 5.54 -0.37
N THR A 692 -20.44 5.72 0.96
CA THR A 692 -19.50 6.67 1.57
C THR A 692 -18.06 6.30 1.26
N THR A 693 -17.69 5.02 1.35
CA THR A 693 -16.32 4.56 1.04
C THR A 693 -15.99 4.68 -0.44
N LEU A 694 -16.91 4.31 -1.34
CA LEU A 694 -16.74 4.48 -2.80
C LEU A 694 -16.63 5.96 -3.20
N LEU A 695 -17.39 6.85 -2.52
CA LEU A 695 -17.24 8.29 -2.71
C LEU A 695 -15.84 8.76 -2.30
N MET A 696 -15.34 8.34 -1.12
CA MET A 696 -14.00 8.69 -0.66
C MET A 696 -12.90 8.27 -1.65
N GLU A 697 -13.05 7.09 -2.28
CA GLU A 697 -12.11 6.61 -3.31
C GLU A 697 -12.05 7.54 -4.54
N GLN A 698 -13.14 8.20 -4.92
CA GLN A 698 -13.12 9.18 -6.02
C GLN A 698 -12.16 10.36 -5.72
N PHE A 699 -11.90 10.62 -4.44
CA PHE A 699 -10.94 11.63 -3.98
C PHE A 699 -9.55 11.06 -3.69
N GLY A 700 -9.30 9.77 -3.96
CA GLY A 700 -8.06 9.09 -3.63
C GLY A 700 -7.87 8.86 -2.12
N ILE A 701 -8.96 8.85 -1.35
CA ILE A 701 -8.95 8.69 0.11
C ILE A 701 -9.27 7.22 0.42
N ASP A 702 -8.34 6.56 1.13
CA ASP A 702 -8.51 5.17 1.56
C ASP A 702 -9.72 5.03 2.50
N ALA A 703 -10.55 4.02 2.26
CA ALA A 703 -11.75 3.76 3.06
C ALA A 703 -11.47 3.57 4.56
N SER A 704 -10.27 3.11 4.92
CA SER A 704 -9.84 2.95 6.31
C SER A 704 -9.71 4.25 7.10
N GLN A 705 -9.76 5.40 6.43
CA GLN A 705 -9.84 6.71 7.09
C GLN A 705 -11.23 6.99 7.67
N LEU A 706 -12.25 6.20 7.32
CA LEU A 706 -13.57 6.24 7.93
C LEU A 706 -13.66 5.17 9.03
N ILE A 707 -13.84 5.61 10.28
CA ILE A 707 -14.08 4.75 11.43
C ILE A 707 -15.48 5.06 11.94
N ILE A 708 -16.31 4.04 12.08
CA ILE A 708 -17.68 4.18 12.61
C ILE A 708 -17.73 3.56 13.99
N TYR A 709 -18.21 4.34 14.96
CA TYR A 709 -18.44 3.90 16.34
C TYR A 709 -19.88 3.45 16.48
N LEU A 710 -20.05 2.17 16.84
CA LEU A 710 -21.36 1.55 17.01
C LEU A 710 -21.71 1.40 18.49
N LYS A 711 -22.99 1.49 18.82
CA LYS A 711 -23.47 1.15 20.14
C LYS A 711 -23.29 -0.36 20.38
N LYS A 712 -22.53 -0.75 21.40
CA LYS A 712 -22.18 -2.16 21.67
C LYS A 712 -23.41 -3.08 21.77
N GLU A 713 -24.46 -2.61 22.43
CA GLU A 713 -25.72 -3.34 22.57
C GLU A 713 -26.47 -3.59 21.26
N SER A 714 -26.16 -2.83 20.19
CA SER A 714 -26.76 -2.99 18.87
C SER A 714 -26.00 -3.98 17.98
N VAL A 715 -24.76 -4.33 18.35
CA VAL A 715 -23.93 -5.26 17.59
C VAL A 715 -24.31 -6.70 18.01
N LYS A 716 -25.02 -7.41 17.13
CA LYS A 716 -25.34 -8.82 17.35
C LYS A 716 -24.23 -9.69 16.78
N SER A 717 -23.85 -10.75 17.51
CA SER A 717 -22.83 -11.72 17.08
C SER A 717 -23.16 -12.36 15.72
N ASP A 718 -24.43 -12.43 15.36
CA ASP A 718 -24.94 -13.02 14.12
C ASP A 718 -24.59 -12.19 12.85
N ASN A 719 -24.23 -10.91 13.02
CA ASN A 719 -23.84 -10.02 11.92
C ASN A 719 -22.35 -10.15 11.49
N ILE A 720 -21.60 -11.02 12.17
CA ILE A 720 -20.12 -11.05 12.08
C ILE A 720 -19.63 -12.07 11.04
N LEU A 721 -20.48 -13.01 10.59
CA LEU A 721 -20.08 -13.98 9.57
C LEU A 721 -20.14 -13.36 8.16
N PRO A 722 -19.04 -13.37 7.41
CA PRO A 722 -19.03 -12.88 6.03
C PRO A 722 -20.09 -13.56 5.17
N LYS A 723 -20.76 -12.78 4.31
CA LYS A 723 -21.79 -13.28 3.39
C LYS A 723 -21.32 -14.52 2.61
N LYS A 724 -20.08 -14.49 2.06
CA LYS A 724 -19.49 -15.63 1.34
C LYS A 724 -19.42 -16.90 2.19
N LYS A 725 -19.15 -16.78 3.49
CA LYS A 725 -19.11 -17.92 4.42
C LYS A 725 -20.51 -18.45 4.72
N ARG A 726 -21.48 -17.57 4.94
CA ARG A 726 -22.90 -17.96 5.12
C ARG A 726 -23.43 -18.69 3.89
N VAL A 727 -23.14 -18.16 2.69
CA VAL A 727 -23.47 -18.80 1.40
C VAL A 727 -22.85 -20.19 1.31
N ALA A 728 -21.57 -20.33 1.65
CA ALA A 728 -20.88 -21.62 1.59
C ALA A 728 -21.51 -22.67 2.51
N ILE A 729 -21.88 -22.28 3.73
CA ILE A 729 -22.55 -23.18 4.70
C ILE A 729 -23.93 -23.62 4.21
N VAL A 730 -24.75 -22.69 3.71
CA VAL A 730 -26.07 -23.04 3.16
C VAL A 730 -25.96 -23.93 1.93
N ARG A 731 -25.00 -23.64 1.03
CA ARG A 731 -24.74 -24.50 -0.14
C ARG A 731 -24.29 -25.90 0.26
N GLN A 732 -23.44 -26.01 1.29
CA GLN A 732 -22.98 -27.30 1.80
C GLN A 732 -24.17 -28.10 2.46
N ALA A 733 -25.04 -27.45 3.24
CA ALA A 733 -26.22 -28.07 3.81
C ALA A 733 -27.19 -28.56 2.72
N LEU A 734 -27.42 -27.77 1.68
CA LEU A 734 -28.25 -28.15 0.54
C LEU A 734 -27.64 -29.32 -0.26
N ALA A 735 -26.32 -29.33 -0.45
CA ALA A 735 -25.61 -30.42 -1.12
C ALA A 735 -25.76 -31.76 -0.33
N LEU A 736 -25.71 -31.72 1.00
CA LEU A 736 -25.94 -32.89 1.83
C LEU A 736 -27.39 -33.42 1.68
N LEU A 737 -28.37 -32.52 1.66
CA LEU A 737 -29.79 -32.92 1.43
C LEU A 737 -30.02 -33.48 0.02
N ALA A 738 -29.29 -32.95 -0.98
CA ALA A 738 -29.34 -33.48 -2.34
C ALA A 738 -28.73 -34.89 -2.44
N ASN A 739 -27.64 -35.15 -1.74
CA ASN A 739 -27.02 -36.48 -1.65
C ASN A 739 -27.93 -37.51 -0.95
N GLU A 740 -28.87 -37.08 -0.08
CA GLU A 740 -29.88 -37.88 0.54
C GLU A 740 -31.14 -38.04 -0.33
N ASN A 741 -31.14 -37.54 -1.56
CA ASN A 741 -32.31 -37.52 -2.47
C ASN A 741 -33.54 -36.78 -1.94
N LYS A 742 -33.39 -35.87 -0.98
CA LYS A 742 -34.49 -35.07 -0.40
C LYS A 742 -34.80 -33.82 -1.23
N ILE A 743 -33.79 -33.26 -1.89
CA ILE A 743 -33.91 -32.09 -2.75
C ILE A 743 -33.12 -32.29 -4.06
N ILE A 744 -33.46 -31.50 -5.06
CA ILE A 744 -32.68 -31.34 -6.30
C ILE A 744 -31.96 -30.02 -6.16
N TYR A 745 -30.62 -30.06 -6.12
CA TYR A 745 -29.77 -28.89 -6.01
C TYR A 745 -28.60 -28.96 -6.98
N GLU A 746 -28.57 -28.09 -7.98
CA GLU A 746 -27.50 -28.03 -8.98
C GLU A 746 -26.76 -26.68 -8.86
N PRO A 747 -25.57 -26.66 -8.25
CA PRO A 747 -24.84 -25.41 -8.00
C PRO A 747 -24.37 -24.66 -9.27
N THR A 748 -24.32 -25.35 -10.43
CA THR A 748 -23.76 -24.81 -11.68
C THR A 748 -24.71 -23.90 -12.47
N ASN A 749 -26.02 -23.93 -12.21
CA ASN A 749 -27.04 -23.21 -12.97
C ASN A 749 -27.58 -21.96 -12.27
N MET A 750 -26.80 -21.36 -11.36
CA MET A 750 -27.29 -20.23 -10.58
C MET A 750 -26.94 -18.87 -11.19
N PRO A 751 -27.89 -17.89 -11.16
CA PRO A 751 -27.56 -16.49 -11.47
C PRO A 751 -26.58 -15.94 -10.44
N LYS A 752 -25.80 -14.92 -10.83
CA LYS A 752 -24.66 -14.31 -10.09
C LYS A 752 -25.01 -13.66 -8.74
N SER A 753 -26.24 -13.76 -8.25
CA SER A 753 -26.68 -13.20 -6.95
C SER A 753 -26.44 -14.19 -5.83
N ASP A 754 -25.52 -13.88 -4.93
CA ASP A 754 -25.22 -14.68 -3.74
C ASP A 754 -26.27 -14.57 -2.61
N ASP A 755 -27.32 -13.72 -2.76
CA ASP A 755 -28.36 -13.53 -1.74
C ASP A 755 -29.48 -14.56 -1.79
N TRP A 756 -29.63 -15.20 -2.93
CA TRP A 756 -30.76 -16.09 -3.22
C TRP A 756 -30.24 -17.43 -3.72
N ILE A 757 -30.45 -18.49 -2.91
CA ILE A 757 -30.04 -19.85 -3.27
C ILE A 757 -31.28 -20.65 -3.63
N LYS A 758 -31.34 -21.19 -4.85
CA LYS A 758 -32.47 -21.93 -5.39
C LYS A 758 -32.25 -23.42 -5.23
N PHE A 759 -33.33 -24.14 -4.91
CA PHE A 759 -33.37 -25.58 -4.88
C PHE A 759 -34.80 -26.06 -5.14
N GLN A 760 -35.00 -27.36 -5.37
CA GLN A 760 -36.31 -27.95 -5.65
C GLN A 760 -36.44 -29.28 -4.92
N THR A 761 -37.67 -29.67 -4.61
CA THR A 761 -37.97 -31.03 -4.14
C THR A 761 -38.41 -31.92 -5.31
N LYS A 762 -38.33 -33.25 -5.12
CA LYS A 762 -38.80 -34.19 -6.15
C LYS A 762 -40.28 -34.03 -6.41
N GLU A 763 -41.10 -33.90 -5.35
CA GLU A 763 -42.54 -33.70 -5.43
C GLU A 763 -42.90 -32.42 -6.22
N LEU A 764 -42.21 -31.32 -5.97
CA LEU A 764 -42.44 -30.07 -6.70
C LEU A 764 -42.00 -30.19 -8.16
N ASN A 765 -40.90 -30.90 -8.44
CA ASN A 765 -40.44 -31.15 -9.79
C ASN A 765 -41.38 -32.06 -10.60
N ASP A 766 -42.00 -33.07 -9.95
CA ASP A 766 -42.96 -33.96 -10.60
C ASP A 766 -44.28 -33.22 -10.93
N MET A 767 -44.69 -32.27 -10.05
CA MET A 767 -45.86 -31.41 -10.32
C MET A 767 -45.56 -30.30 -11.35
N PHE A 768 -44.37 -29.71 -11.31
CA PHE A 768 -43.96 -28.61 -12.15
C PHE A 768 -42.51 -28.83 -12.61
N PRO A 769 -42.31 -29.63 -13.69
CA PRO A 769 -40.97 -29.98 -14.14
C PRO A 769 -40.10 -28.74 -14.39
N TYR A 770 -38.89 -28.73 -13.82
CA TYR A 770 -37.89 -27.70 -14.01
C TYR A 770 -37.38 -27.73 -15.46
N SER A 771 -37.78 -26.79 -16.30
CA SER A 771 -37.19 -26.61 -17.62
C SER A 771 -36.02 -25.63 -17.52
N ASP A 772 -34.90 -26.03 -18.03
CA ASP A 772 -33.61 -25.38 -18.04
C ASP A 772 -33.69 -23.85 -18.24
N VAL A 773 -33.38 -23.05 -17.22
CA VAL A 773 -33.50 -21.59 -17.23
C VAL A 773 -32.22 -20.94 -17.80
N THR A 774 -31.54 -21.59 -18.72
CA THR A 774 -30.29 -21.05 -19.29
C THR A 774 -30.49 -20.03 -20.41
N LYS A 775 -31.71 -19.68 -20.79
CA LYS A 775 -31.96 -18.66 -21.84
C LYS A 775 -32.98 -17.62 -21.41
N TRP A 776 -32.54 -16.46 -21.06
CA TRP A 776 -33.31 -15.24 -20.96
C TRP A 776 -33.45 -14.57 -22.36
N ASP A 777 -33.96 -15.28 -23.32
CA ASP A 777 -34.36 -14.75 -24.62
C ASP A 777 -35.87 -14.87 -24.76
N GLY A 778 -36.59 -13.86 -24.35
CA GLY A 778 -37.91 -13.37 -24.72
C GLY A 778 -39.01 -14.31 -25.22
N GLU A 779 -38.79 -15.57 -25.54
CA GLU A 779 -39.77 -16.45 -26.13
C GLU A 779 -39.65 -17.89 -25.59
N GLN A 780 -40.75 -18.37 -25.00
CA GLN A 780 -41.05 -19.71 -24.48
C GLN A 780 -40.57 -19.99 -23.04
N PHE A 781 -41.47 -19.72 -22.08
CA PHE A 781 -41.34 -20.25 -20.71
C PHE A 781 -42.59 -21.03 -20.34
N ASN A 782 -42.41 -22.30 -19.96
CA ASN A 782 -43.37 -23.06 -19.17
C ASN A 782 -43.36 -22.59 -17.71
N SER A 783 -44.45 -22.82 -16.94
CA SER A 783 -44.50 -22.45 -15.53
C SER A 783 -43.34 -23.11 -14.75
N ILE A 784 -42.61 -22.32 -13.94
CA ILE A 784 -41.47 -22.77 -13.17
C ILE A 784 -41.76 -22.53 -11.68
N SER A 785 -41.56 -23.57 -10.87
CA SER A 785 -41.71 -23.51 -9.40
C SER A 785 -40.40 -23.94 -8.76
N TYR A 786 -39.95 -23.22 -7.75
CA TYR A 786 -38.73 -23.52 -7.00
C TYR A 786 -38.76 -22.91 -5.60
N PHE A 787 -37.91 -23.40 -4.72
CA PHE A 787 -37.65 -22.80 -3.43
C PHE A 787 -36.45 -21.85 -3.52
N GLU A 788 -36.56 -20.73 -2.84
CA GLU A 788 -35.48 -19.77 -2.67
C GLU A 788 -35.16 -19.59 -1.20
N TYR A 789 -33.88 -19.77 -0.83
CA TYR A 789 -33.40 -19.42 0.48
C TYR A 789 -32.81 -18.00 0.42
N HIS A 790 -33.37 -17.09 1.19
CA HIS A 790 -32.92 -15.71 1.31
C HIS A 790 -31.98 -15.55 2.50
N LEU A 791 -30.73 -15.29 2.25
CA LEU A 791 -29.72 -15.14 3.29
C LEU A 791 -29.93 -13.94 4.21
N SER A 792 -30.43 -12.82 3.66
CA SER A 792 -30.64 -11.59 4.43
C SER A 792 -31.79 -11.68 5.43
N SER A 793 -32.85 -12.44 5.11
CA SER A 793 -34.05 -12.59 5.94
C SER A 793 -34.16 -13.95 6.68
N ASN A 794 -33.23 -14.87 6.43
CA ASN A 794 -33.29 -16.25 6.92
C ASN A 794 -34.62 -16.93 6.64
N THR A 795 -35.11 -16.79 5.42
CA THR A 795 -36.39 -17.36 5.00
C THR A 795 -36.21 -18.26 3.80
N ILE A 796 -37.00 -19.33 3.74
CA ILE A 796 -37.19 -20.14 2.53
C ILE A 796 -38.54 -19.75 1.97
N MET A 797 -38.55 -19.33 0.68
CA MET A 797 -39.77 -18.97 -0.03
C MET A 797 -40.06 -19.97 -1.14
N LEU A 798 -41.32 -20.40 -1.26
CA LEU A 798 -41.79 -21.10 -2.45
C LEU A 798 -42.19 -20.06 -3.49
N THR A 799 -41.50 -20.06 -4.63
CA THR A 799 -41.73 -19.14 -5.73
C THR A 799 -42.38 -19.86 -6.90
N TYR A 800 -43.43 -19.29 -7.43
CA TYR A 800 -44.11 -19.75 -8.62
C TYR A 800 -44.12 -18.66 -9.72
N LYS A 801 -43.63 -19.00 -10.89
CA LYS A 801 -43.60 -18.06 -12.03
C LYS A 801 -44.79 -18.35 -12.95
N VAL A 802 -45.70 -17.40 -13.07
CA VAL A 802 -46.84 -17.45 -13.98
C VAL A 802 -46.50 -16.81 -15.32
N MET A 803 -46.76 -17.55 -16.40
CA MET A 803 -46.61 -17.01 -17.75
C MET A 803 -47.95 -16.51 -18.29
N LYS A 804 -47.95 -15.44 -19.09
CA LYS A 804 -49.11 -14.74 -19.73
C LYS A 804 -50.12 -15.64 -20.47
N LYS A 805 -49.81 -16.89 -20.78
CA LYS A 805 -50.70 -17.85 -21.53
C LYS A 805 -51.34 -18.97 -20.70
N THR A 806 -51.18 -19.01 -19.40
CA THR A 806 -51.82 -20.03 -18.51
C THR A 806 -52.79 -19.36 -17.56
N SER A 807 -53.81 -18.67 -18.09
CA SER A 807 -54.82 -17.95 -17.31
C SER A 807 -55.49 -18.79 -16.25
N ASP A 808 -55.82 -20.04 -16.53
CA ASP A 808 -56.61 -20.90 -15.65
C ASP A 808 -55.84 -21.34 -14.38
N LYS A 809 -54.53 -21.64 -14.52
CA LYS A 809 -53.70 -22.01 -13.35
C LYS A 809 -53.36 -20.82 -12.45
N ALA A 810 -53.24 -19.64 -13.02
CA ALA A 810 -53.00 -18.41 -12.27
C ALA A 810 -54.23 -18.00 -11.44
N GLU A 811 -55.44 -18.22 -11.97
CA GLU A 811 -56.73 -17.96 -11.30
C GLU A 811 -56.93 -18.94 -10.15
N LEU A 812 -56.63 -20.23 -10.37
CA LEU A 812 -56.68 -21.28 -9.34
C LEU A 812 -55.70 -20.98 -8.19
N MET A 813 -54.47 -20.61 -8.50
CA MET A 813 -53.46 -20.22 -7.48
C MET A 813 -53.88 -18.98 -6.70
N LYS A 814 -54.63 -18.05 -7.28
CA LYS A 814 -55.16 -16.87 -6.64
C LYS A 814 -56.26 -17.23 -5.64
N GLN A 815 -57.13 -18.19 -5.97
CA GLN A 815 -58.17 -18.71 -5.06
C GLN A 815 -57.61 -19.49 -3.86
N TYR A 816 -56.52 -20.28 -4.03
CA TYR A 816 -55.85 -21.01 -2.95
C TYR A 816 -55.03 -20.16 -2.00
N LYS A 817 -54.62 -19.00 -2.43
CA LYS A 817 -53.91 -18.03 -1.61
C LYS A 817 -54.70 -17.64 -0.37
N GLU A 818 -55.99 -17.35 -0.52
CA GLU A 818 -56.85 -16.96 0.58
C GLU A 818 -57.13 -18.14 1.55
N GLU A 819 -57.29 -19.35 1.04
CA GLU A 819 -57.59 -20.53 1.83
C GLU A 819 -56.37 -21.11 2.57
N LEU A 820 -55.16 -21.00 2.01
CA LEU A 820 -53.92 -21.51 2.58
C LEU A 820 -53.14 -20.44 3.37
N LYS A 821 -53.69 -19.22 3.48
CA LYS A 821 -53.02 -18.05 4.11
C LYS A 821 -51.58 -17.82 3.58
N LEU A 822 -51.44 -17.80 2.28
CA LEU A 822 -50.16 -17.60 1.61
C LEU A 822 -49.82 -16.11 1.56
N SER A 823 -48.52 -15.75 1.65
CA SER A 823 -48.07 -14.37 1.58
C SER A 823 -48.20 -13.77 0.17
N ASP A 824 -48.43 -12.46 0.07
CA ASP A 824 -48.90 -11.73 -1.11
C ASP A 824 -47.90 -10.80 -1.76
N GLU A 825 -46.69 -11.18 -1.89
CA GLU A 825 -45.76 -10.35 -2.63
C GLU A 825 -45.60 -10.82 -4.07
N ALA A 826 -46.25 -10.11 -5.00
CA ALA A 826 -45.96 -10.23 -6.43
C ALA A 826 -44.85 -9.25 -6.79
N VAL A 827 -43.69 -9.75 -7.17
CA VAL A 827 -42.59 -8.94 -7.71
C VAL A 827 -42.49 -9.24 -9.18
N GLY A 828 -42.95 -8.34 -10.04
CA GLY A 828 -42.93 -8.51 -11.50
C GLY A 828 -43.81 -9.70 -11.97
N ASN A 829 -43.20 -10.71 -12.57
CA ASN A 829 -43.88 -11.91 -13.09
C ASN A 829 -43.83 -13.10 -12.13
N TYR A 830 -43.53 -12.91 -10.86
CA TYR A 830 -43.34 -13.97 -9.85
C TYR A 830 -44.35 -13.82 -8.73
N TRP A 831 -44.77 -14.96 -8.20
CA TRP A 831 -45.66 -15.07 -7.02
C TRP A 831 -44.92 -15.83 -5.92
N HIS A 832 -44.71 -15.19 -4.77
CA HIS A 832 -44.17 -15.85 -3.59
C HIS A 832 -45.32 -16.46 -2.78
N LEU A 833 -45.41 -17.78 -2.76
CA LEU A 833 -46.55 -18.46 -2.19
C LEU A 833 -46.53 -18.59 -0.67
N LYS A 834 -45.35 -18.83 -0.08
CA LYS A 834 -45.20 -18.95 1.38
C LYS A 834 -43.78 -18.79 1.84
N GLN A 835 -43.61 -18.17 3.00
CA GLN A 835 -42.32 -18.01 3.68
C GLN A 835 -42.25 -18.98 4.89
N TYR A 836 -41.11 -19.69 5.02
CA TYR A 836 -40.75 -20.51 6.16
C TYR A 836 -39.51 -19.89 6.81
N LYS A 837 -39.62 -19.59 8.13
CA LYS A 837 -38.55 -18.98 8.86
C LYS A 837 -37.51 -20.03 9.26
N VAL A 838 -36.26 -19.82 8.90
CA VAL A 838 -35.10 -20.58 9.38
C VAL A 838 -34.53 -19.85 10.58
N ASP A 839 -34.45 -20.51 11.73
CA ASP A 839 -33.88 -19.91 12.92
C ASP A 839 -32.33 -19.97 12.84
N TYR A 840 -31.76 -18.87 12.39
CA TYR A 840 -30.33 -18.76 12.11
C TYR A 840 -29.62 -18.14 13.33
N LYS A 841 -29.18 -18.94 14.29
CA LYS A 841 -28.33 -18.50 15.39
C LYS A 841 -26.89 -18.94 15.15
N ALA A 842 -25.98 -17.96 15.04
CA ALA A 842 -24.51 -18.11 15.02
C ALA A 842 -23.98 -19.36 14.27
N VAL A 843 -23.90 -19.29 12.94
CA VAL A 843 -23.34 -20.36 12.11
C VAL A 843 -21.83 -20.21 12.09
N CYS A 844 -21.12 -21.09 12.77
CA CYS A 844 -19.67 -21.25 12.67
C CYS A 844 -19.30 -22.31 11.62
N GLU A 845 -18.05 -22.37 11.20
CA GLU A 845 -17.49 -23.23 10.16
C GLU A 845 -17.39 -24.73 10.51
N SER A 846 -17.98 -25.19 11.60
CA SER A 846 -17.90 -26.61 12.01
C SER A 846 -18.95 -27.47 11.30
N LEU A 847 -18.60 -28.73 11.02
CA LEU A 847 -19.49 -29.72 10.43
C LEU A 847 -20.79 -29.87 11.24
N ASP A 848 -20.72 -29.76 12.56
CA ASP A 848 -21.89 -29.85 13.45
C ASP A 848 -22.92 -28.77 13.17
N LYS A 849 -22.50 -27.58 12.81
CA LYS A 849 -23.41 -26.46 12.50
C LYS A 849 -23.95 -26.52 11.07
N VAL A 850 -23.21 -27.09 10.14
CA VAL A 850 -23.71 -27.43 8.80
C VAL A 850 -24.80 -28.48 8.94
N ASN A 851 -24.59 -29.50 9.79
CA ASN A 851 -25.60 -30.52 10.08
C ASN A 851 -26.83 -29.93 10.83
N ALA A 852 -26.66 -28.98 11.74
CA ALA A 852 -27.76 -28.27 12.38
C ALA A 852 -28.59 -27.46 11.37
N MET A 853 -27.95 -26.75 10.43
CA MET A 853 -28.61 -26.03 9.34
C MET A 853 -29.37 -27.00 8.42
N LYS A 854 -28.73 -28.13 8.03
CA LYS A 854 -29.35 -29.19 7.26
C LYS A 854 -30.61 -29.72 7.95
N ASN A 855 -30.57 -30.04 9.28
CA ASN A 855 -31.72 -30.53 10.05
C ASN A 855 -32.84 -29.49 10.13
N GLN A 856 -32.54 -28.20 10.21
CA GLN A 856 -33.56 -27.15 10.16
C GLN A 856 -34.24 -27.09 8.79
N ILE A 857 -33.48 -27.13 7.71
CA ILE A 857 -34.02 -27.15 6.34
C ILE A 857 -34.87 -28.44 6.15
N ASP A 858 -34.40 -29.60 6.61
CA ASP A 858 -35.13 -30.88 6.53
C ASP A 858 -36.45 -30.82 7.27
N SER A 859 -36.51 -30.25 8.47
CA SER A 859 -37.75 -30.03 9.24
C SER A 859 -38.74 -29.12 8.50
N ILE A 860 -38.22 -28.08 7.80
CA ILE A 860 -39.07 -27.19 6.99
C ILE A 860 -39.62 -27.92 5.76
N LEU A 861 -38.80 -28.79 5.12
CA LEU A 861 -39.22 -29.57 3.96
C LEU A 861 -40.44 -30.50 4.29
N VAL A 862 -40.54 -31.03 5.52
CA VAL A 862 -41.71 -31.80 5.99
C VAL A 862 -42.96 -30.93 5.96
N ASN A 863 -42.87 -29.67 6.40
CA ASN A 863 -44.03 -28.75 6.38
C ASN A 863 -44.39 -28.33 4.93
N ILE A 864 -43.37 -28.15 4.08
CA ILE A 864 -43.57 -27.86 2.67
C ILE A 864 -44.31 -28.99 1.96
N LYS A 865 -43.98 -30.23 2.27
CA LYS A 865 -44.67 -31.42 1.73
C LYS A 865 -46.17 -31.40 2.01
N ILE A 866 -46.58 -31.07 3.25
CA ILE A 866 -47.99 -30.95 3.64
C ILE A 866 -48.70 -29.86 2.83
N ASP A 867 -48.04 -28.72 2.60
CA ASP A 867 -48.62 -27.65 1.80
C ASP A 867 -48.70 -28.01 0.30
N LEU A 868 -47.71 -28.75 -0.23
CA LEU A 868 -47.71 -29.25 -1.60
C LEU A 868 -48.83 -30.31 -1.83
N GLU A 869 -49.06 -31.22 -0.88
CA GLU A 869 -50.15 -32.21 -0.95
C GLU A 869 -51.49 -31.49 -1.05
N LYS A 870 -51.74 -30.48 -0.23
CA LYS A 870 -52.95 -29.64 -0.29
C LYS A 870 -53.13 -28.89 -1.60
N ILE A 871 -52.01 -28.42 -2.19
CA ILE A 871 -52.04 -27.75 -3.49
C ILE A 871 -52.33 -28.77 -4.61
N ALA A 872 -51.67 -29.96 -4.56
CA ALA A 872 -51.86 -31.02 -5.55
C ALA A 872 -53.31 -31.59 -5.57
N GLU A 873 -53.92 -31.86 -4.42
CA GLU A 873 -55.30 -32.37 -4.32
C GLU A 873 -56.34 -31.47 -5.00
N ARG A 874 -56.01 -30.21 -5.22
CA ARG A 874 -56.90 -29.21 -5.82
C ARG A 874 -56.54 -28.78 -7.23
N LEU A 875 -55.29 -29.11 -7.70
CA LEU A 875 -54.89 -28.89 -9.08
C LEU A 875 -55.28 -30.04 -10.03
N VAL A 876 -55.72 -31.18 -9.46
CA VAL A 876 -56.33 -32.31 -10.15
C VAL A 876 -57.86 -32.09 -10.25
#